data_c9555b97d12a04f99413fa2017c5c089
#
_entry.id   c9555b97d12a04f99413fa2017c5c089
#
_cell.length_a   1.000
_cell.length_b   1.000
_cell.length_c   1.000
_cell.angle_alpha   90.00
_cell.angle_beta   90.00
_cell.angle_gamma   90.00
#
_symmetry.space_group_name_H-M   'P 1'
#
loop_
_entity.id
_entity.type
_entity.pdbx_description
1 polymer ?
#
loop_
_entity_poly.entity_id
_entity_poly.type
_entity_poly.pdbx_seq_one_letter_code
_entity_poly.pdbx_strand_id
1 'polypeptide(L)'
;MTLNLKKKVTLTASQMLAENNRATADRLTWAAQTDEMNLRTALNVPENGLTEEMAEEARDRYGRNVLPTSQRTPLYKRLAAAFINPFTVVLVLLAIFSALTNVAMVDPGDESWATVIIITIMVLISGILRFVQETRSGNVAAKLSEMIHTTVCVTREGEKKEIPLEEIVVGDIVSLSAGDMLPADVRILRAKDLFLSQSSLTGESEPVEKSGAVCQTVGSLTECGNLAFMGSTVVSGSATAVVLAVGHDTMLGAMAKALNVKPPKTTFEKGVNSVSWVLIRFMLLMVPIVLLINGLSDGDWIQAGLFAISIAVGLTPEMLPMIVTTSLAKGAMTMSREKVIIKDLNAIQNLGAMDILCTDKTGTLTQDKVVLEYHLNVDGEPDDRVLRHAFLNSYFQTGLKNLIDIAVIDKQRQLGADELIARFKKVDEIPFDFERRRMSVVVRDRKGKTQLVTKGAVEEMLACCTHAESKGKIVPLTDKVRAYVLRKADELNGGGMRVIAVAQKTNPAPEGQFSTADEKDMVLIGFLAFLDPPKETTRDAIHALREYGVGVKILTGDNEKVTCAICRQVGMNAERVLLGADIDAMDDEALAQAAEKITVFAKLSPAQKARVVTVLRQKGHSVGYMGDGINDAAAMKAADVGISVDTAVDIAKESASVVLLEKDLMVLEKGVIEGRKIYANMMKYIKMTAASNFGNMFSVLAASAFLPFLPMASLHLILLNLIYDISCTAIPWDNVDAEYLKVPRTWDASGISRFMLWMGPVSSLFDIATYLLLYFVIAPMACGGMTFAQLTNPAMQDKFAALFQTGWFIESMWTQTLVMHMIRTKKLPFIQSRASLPVMLLTMLGIAVVTLLPFTPLAAPLGLCALPPVYFGYLALIVLGYMVLATLMKKLYIRKYHELL
;
A
#
# COMPACT_ATOMS: atom_id res chain seq x y z
N MET A 1 -46.00 25.34 -40.73
CA MET A 1 -45.82 25.74 -39.32
C MET A 1 -44.65 24.92 -38.78
N THR A 2 -43.44 25.46 -38.93
CA THR A 2 -42.14 24.79 -38.70
C THR A 2 -41.69 25.12 -37.28
N LEU A 3 -41.64 24.09 -36.46
CA LEU A 3 -41.06 24.16 -35.10
C LEU A 3 -39.52 24.13 -35.19
N ASN A 4 -38.90 25.29 -34.96
CA ASN A 4 -37.49 25.47 -34.78
C ASN A 4 -37.09 24.95 -33.36
N LEU A 5 -36.66 23.71 -33.26
CA LEU A 5 -35.99 23.19 -32.10
C LEU A 5 -34.53 23.71 -32.10
N LYS A 6 -34.25 24.67 -31.22
CA LYS A 6 -32.90 25.10 -30.91
C LYS A 6 -32.10 23.88 -30.46
N LYS A 7 -31.23 23.37 -31.30
CA LYS A 7 -30.14 22.45 -30.91
C LYS A 7 -29.27 23.17 -29.87
N LYS A 8 -29.45 22.85 -28.59
CA LYS A 8 -28.36 23.05 -27.61
C LYS A 8 -27.18 22.21 -28.07
N VAL A 9 -26.13 22.86 -28.54
CA VAL A 9 -24.85 22.23 -28.81
C VAL A 9 -24.28 21.81 -27.44
N THR A 10 -24.50 20.57 -27.04
CA THR A 10 -23.78 19.94 -25.94
C THR A 10 -22.36 19.68 -26.46
N LEU A 11 -21.44 20.53 -26.03
CA LEU A 11 -20.00 20.29 -26.23
C LEU A 11 -19.69 18.88 -25.71
N THR A 12 -18.99 18.10 -26.52
CA THR A 12 -18.50 16.78 -26.08
C THR A 12 -17.51 16.97 -24.92
N ALA A 13 -17.40 15.98 -24.02
CA ALA A 13 -16.50 16.06 -22.87
C ALA A 13 -15.04 16.41 -23.27
N SER A 14 -14.58 15.97 -24.47
CA SER A 14 -13.29 16.33 -25.03
C SER A 14 -13.18 17.81 -25.44
N GLN A 15 -14.26 18.45 -25.91
CA GLN A 15 -14.28 19.86 -26.27
C GLN A 15 -14.30 20.77 -25.04
N MET A 16 -15.04 20.39 -23.98
CA MET A 16 -15.01 21.09 -22.69
C MET A 16 -13.62 20.97 -22.00
N LEU A 17 -12.97 19.83 -22.14
CA LEU A 17 -11.60 19.62 -21.67
C LEU A 17 -10.58 20.51 -22.41
N ALA A 18 -10.73 20.65 -23.73
CA ALA A 18 -9.86 21.48 -24.54
C ALA A 18 -10.05 22.99 -24.24
N GLU A 19 -11.30 23.44 -23.97
CA GLU A 19 -11.57 24.82 -23.57
C GLU A 19 -11.05 25.17 -22.19
N ASN A 20 -11.24 24.30 -21.19
CA ASN A 20 -10.68 24.51 -19.84
C ASN A 20 -9.16 24.51 -19.81
N ASN A 21 -8.52 23.59 -20.56
CA ASN A 21 -7.08 23.57 -20.70
C ASN A 21 -6.52 24.84 -21.35
N ARG A 22 -7.27 25.42 -22.30
CA ARG A 22 -6.90 26.66 -22.96
C ARG A 22 -6.98 27.86 -22.01
N ALA A 23 -8.04 27.98 -21.22
CA ALA A 23 -8.20 29.03 -20.23
C ALA A 23 -7.10 28.99 -19.14
N THR A 24 -6.71 27.79 -18.68
CA THR A 24 -5.62 27.62 -17.74
C THR A 24 -4.27 27.96 -18.38
N ALA A 25 -4.00 27.50 -19.60
CA ALA A 25 -2.78 27.83 -20.34
C ALA A 25 -2.64 29.32 -20.61
N ASP A 26 -3.75 30.01 -20.98
CA ASP A 26 -3.78 31.46 -21.22
C ASP A 26 -3.48 32.23 -19.92
N ARG A 27 -4.04 31.81 -18.77
CA ARG A 27 -3.76 32.38 -17.45
C ARG A 27 -2.31 32.20 -17.02
N LEU A 28 -1.75 31.01 -17.21
CA LEU A 28 -0.33 30.72 -16.90
C LEU A 28 0.61 31.51 -17.80
N THR A 29 0.31 31.60 -19.10
CA THR A 29 1.09 32.38 -20.07
C THR A 29 1.07 33.87 -19.70
N TRP A 30 -0.08 34.43 -19.39
CA TRP A 30 -0.21 35.80 -18.93
C TRP A 30 0.58 36.07 -17.63
N ALA A 31 0.48 35.17 -16.66
CA ALA A 31 1.21 35.29 -15.40
C ALA A 31 2.73 35.18 -15.58
N ALA A 32 3.23 34.38 -16.54
CA ALA A 32 4.64 34.29 -16.85
C ALA A 32 5.23 35.58 -17.41
N GLN A 33 4.42 36.31 -18.19
CA GLN A 33 4.84 37.55 -18.89
C GLN A 33 4.56 38.81 -18.05
N THR A 34 3.87 38.70 -16.90
CA THR A 34 3.49 39.82 -16.06
C THR A 34 4.51 40.02 -14.94
N ASP A 35 4.82 41.27 -14.62
CA ASP A 35 5.66 41.61 -13.46
C ASP A 35 4.95 41.31 -12.12
N GLU A 36 5.71 41.25 -11.03
CA GLU A 36 5.19 40.89 -9.69
C GLU A 36 4.09 41.87 -9.23
N MET A 37 4.24 43.18 -9.45
CA MET A 37 3.30 44.18 -8.95
C MET A 37 1.94 44.07 -9.66
N ASN A 38 1.95 43.98 -10.98
CA ASN A 38 0.73 43.81 -11.77
C ASN A 38 0.06 42.44 -11.52
N LEU A 39 0.87 41.38 -11.32
CA LEU A 39 0.37 40.05 -10.98
C LEU A 39 -0.38 40.06 -9.63
N ARG A 40 0.24 40.62 -8.60
CA ARG A 40 -0.37 40.77 -7.26
C ARG A 40 -1.65 41.58 -7.31
N THR A 41 -1.67 42.68 -8.04
CA THR A 41 -2.84 43.55 -8.21
C THR A 41 -3.98 42.78 -8.88
N ALA A 42 -3.72 42.03 -9.96
CA ALA A 42 -4.72 41.28 -10.68
C ALA A 42 -5.29 40.09 -9.87
N LEU A 43 -4.48 39.47 -9.02
CA LEU A 43 -4.90 38.40 -8.12
C LEU A 43 -5.43 38.94 -6.78
N ASN A 44 -5.42 40.27 -6.56
CA ASN A 44 -5.82 40.92 -5.30
C ASN A 44 -5.04 40.39 -4.09
N VAL A 45 -3.70 40.22 -4.25
CA VAL A 45 -2.80 39.67 -3.22
C VAL A 45 -2.04 40.79 -2.51
N PRO A 46 -2.28 41.06 -1.22
CA PRO A 46 -1.52 42.03 -0.44
C PRO A 46 -0.05 41.65 -0.30
N GLU A 47 0.83 42.62 0.02
CA GLU A 47 2.25 42.37 0.28
C GLU A 47 2.46 41.31 1.39
N ASN A 48 1.63 41.37 2.42
CA ASN A 48 1.68 40.49 3.58
C ASN A 48 0.92 39.14 3.39
N GLY A 49 0.48 38.81 2.14
CA GLY A 49 -0.34 37.61 1.85
C GLY A 49 -1.83 37.85 2.08
N LEU A 50 -2.65 36.82 1.76
CA LEU A 50 -4.10 36.89 1.92
C LEU A 50 -4.51 36.93 3.40
N THR A 51 -5.65 37.56 3.67
CA THR A 51 -6.36 37.37 4.95
C THR A 51 -7.20 36.06 4.90
N GLU A 52 -7.63 35.56 6.05
CA GLU A 52 -8.49 34.35 6.07
C GLU A 52 -9.83 34.55 5.32
N GLU A 53 -10.39 35.77 5.39
CA GLU A 53 -11.62 36.12 4.65
C GLU A 53 -11.38 36.08 3.12
N MET A 54 -10.28 36.64 2.65
CA MET A 54 -9.89 36.60 1.23
C MET A 54 -9.60 35.16 0.76
N ALA A 55 -9.02 34.33 1.63
CA ALA A 55 -8.77 32.93 1.33
C ALA A 55 -10.10 32.14 1.22
N GLU A 56 -11.11 32.48 2.02
CA GLU A 56 -12.44 31.87 1.96
C GLU A 56 -13.18 32.28 0.69
N GLU A 57 -13.15 33.56 0.31
CA GLU A 57 -13.69 34.05 -0.97
C GLU A 57 -12.97 33.39 -2.18
N ALA A 58 -11.65 33.25 -2.13
CA ALA A 58 -10.91 32.58 -3.18
C ALA A 58 -11.28 31.07 -3.27
N ARG A 59 -11.51 30.43 -2.14
CA ARG A 59 -11.98 29.04 -2.09
C ARG A 59 -13.35 28.84 -2.72
N ASP A 60 -14.26 29.76 -2.46
CA ASP A 60 -15.61 29.73 -3.06
C ASP A 60 -15.56 29.97 -4.57
N ARG A 61 -14.63 30.83 -5.04
CA ARG A 61 -14.49 31.20 -6.45
C ARG A 61 -13.73 30.15 -7.27
N TYR A 62 -12.63 29.58 -6.76
CA TYR A 62 -11.72 28.70 -7.51
C TYR A 62 -11.80 27.23 -7.06
N GLY A 63 -12.55 26.93 -5.99
CA GLY A 63 -12.66 25.59 -5.43
C GLY A 63 -11.53 25.22 -4.49
N ARG A 64 -11.57 23.96 -3.99
CA ARG A 64 -10.54 23.37 -3.15
C ARG A 64 -9.42 22.79 -3.99
N ASN A 65 -8.22 22.74 -3.45
CA ASN A 65 -7.05 22.13 -4.09
C ASN A 65 -7.07 20.59 -3.98
N VAL A 66 -8.04 19.97 -4.63
CA VAL A 66 -8.23 18.51 -4.65
C VAL A 66 -8.22 18.01 -6.09
N LEU A 67 -7.33 17.07 -6.39
CA LEU A 67 -7.34 16.39 -7.68
C LEU A 67 -8.56 15.46 -7.81
N PRO A 68 -9.09 15.21 -9.02
CA PRO A 68 -10.15 14.25 -9.24
C PRO A 68 -9.66 12.82 -9.02
N THR A 69 -9.40 12.47 -7.79
CA THR A 69 -9.29 11.07 -7.39
C THR A 69 -10.65 10.42 -7.58
N SER A 70 -10.69 9.18 -8.03
CA SER A 70 -11.87 8.40 -8.41
C SER A 70 -13.13 8.81 -7.66
N GLN A 71 -14.08 9.45 -8.36
CA GLN A 71 -15.35 9.87 -7.77
C GLN A 71 -15.97 8.70 -7.01
N ARG A 72 -16.28 8.90 -5.74
CA ARG A 72 -17.02 7.90 -4.94
C ARG A 72 -18.25 7.52 -5.74
N THR A 73 -18.35 6.26 -6.16
CA THR A 73 -19.53 5.77 -6.86
C THR A 73 -20.76 6.05 -6.00
N PRO A 74 -21.80 6.73 -6.52
CA PRO A 74 -22.97 7.10 -5.74
C PRO A 74 -23.65 5.85 -5.17
N LEU A 75 -24.23 5.97 -3.97
CA LEU A 75 -24.84 4.88 -3.21
C LEU A 75 -25.82 4.03 -4.04
N TYR A 76 -26.64 4.65 -4.88
CA TYR A 76 -27.59 3.93 -5.72
C TYR A 76 -26.90 3.04 -6.77
N LYS A 77 -25.74 3.46 -7.33
CA LYS A 77 -24.96 2.63 -8.26
C LYS A 77 -24.30 1.45 -7.55
N ARG A 78 -23.82 1.65 -6.31
CA ARG A 78 -23.28 0.55 -5.47
C ARG A 78 -24.39 -0.44 -5.13
N LEU A 79 -25.56 0.05 -4.75
CA LEU A 79 -26.72 -0.79 -4.47
C LEU A 79 -27.10 -1.61 -5.71
N ALA A 80 -27.24 -0.96 -6.88
CA ALA A 80 -27.54 -1.66 -8.11
C ALA A 80 -26.47 -2.71 -8.48
N ALA A 81 -25.19 -2.39 -8.35
CA ALA A 81 -24.09 -3.31 -8.61
C ALA A 81 -24.10 -4.52 -7.66
N ALA A 82 -24.50 -4.35 -6.40
CA ALA A 82 -24.62 -5.45 -5.45
C ALA A 82 -25.69 -6.49 -5.85
N PHE A 83 -26.75 -6.07 -6.58
CA PHE A 83 -27.81 -6.93 -7.06
C PHE A 83 -27.60 -7.45 -8.50
N ILE A 84 -26.66 -6.89 -9.26
CA ILE A 84 -26.36 -7.33 -10.63
C ILE A 84 -25.05 -8.15 -10.61
N ASN A 85 -25.19 -9.43 -10.29
CA ASN A 85 -24.10 -10.39 -10.34
C ASN A 85 -24.60 -11.74 -10.89
N PRO A 86 -23.72 -12.65 -11.37
CA PRO A 86 -24.13 -13.91 -11.95
C PRO A 86 -25.05 -14.76 -11.06
N PHE A 87 -24.80 -14.78 -9.75
CA PHE A 87 -25.61 -15.52 -8.78
C PHE A 87 -27.03 -14.97 -8.68
N THR A 88 -27.18 -13.68 -8.52
CA THR A 88 -28.48 -13.03 -8.45
C THR A 88 -29.27 -13.21 -9.76
N VAL A 89 -28.58 -13.14 -10.92
CA VAL A 89 -29.21 -13.37 -12.21
C VAL A 89 -29.80 -14.78 -12.30
N VAL A 90 -29.07 -15.79 -11.85
CA VAL A 90 -29.57 -17.17 -11.84
C VAL A 90 -30.71 -17.36 -10.84
N LEU A 91 -30.61 -16.76 -9.66
CA LEU A 91 -31.72 -16.77 -8.70
C LEU A 91 -32.99 -16.14 -9.29
N VAL A 92 -32.86 -15.02 -9.99
CA VAL A 92 -33.99 -14.37 -10.68
C VAL A 92 -34.53 -15.28 -11.78
N LEU A 93 -33.69 -15.92 -12.59
CA LEU A 93 -34.14 -16.89 -13.59
C LEU A 93 -34.88 -18.08 -12.97
N LEU A 94 -34.37 -18.61 -11.85
CA LEU A 94 -35.04 -19.65 -11.09
C LEU A 94 -36.37 -19.20 -10.49
N ALA A 95 -36.46 -17.96 -10.00
CA ALA A 95 -37.72 -17.39 -9.51
C ALA A 95 -38.75 -17.26 -10.61
N ILE A 96 -38.34 -16.78 -11.81
CA ILE A 96 -39.20 -16.69 -12.98
C ILE A 96 -39.69 -18.08 -13.41
N PHE A 97 -38.77 -19.05 -13.50
CA PHE A 97 -39.11 -20.41 -13.85
C PHE A 97 -40.08 -21.03 -12.83
N SER A 98 -39.77 -20.89 -11.52
CA SER A 98 -40.65 -21.37 -10.45
C SER A 98 -42.03 -20.73 -10.47
N ALA A 99 -42.11 -19.42 -10.82
CA ALA A 99 -43.39 -18.73 -11.00
C ALA A 99 -44.18 -19.27 -12.19
N LEU A 100 -43.49 -19.61 -13.29
CA LEU A 100 -44.14 -20.24 -14.46
C LEU A 100 -44.65 -21.63 -14.13
N THR A 101 -43.82 -22.51 -13.51
CA THR A 101 -44.18 -23.92 -13.27
C THR A 101 -45.14 -24.10 -12.09
N ASN A 102 -44.99 -23.33 -11.00
CA ASN A 102 -45.75 -23.53 -9.76
C ASN A 102 -46.94 -22.57 -9.58
N VAL A 103 -47.08 -21.58 -10.47
CA VAL A 103 -48.17 -20.59 -10.39
C VAL A 103 -48.94 -20.45 -11.72
N ALA A 104 -48.22 -20.25 -12.84
CA ALA A 104 -48.86 -19.95 -14.10
C ALA A 104 -49.36 -21.20 -14.88
N MET A 105 -48.72 -22.36 -14.69
CA MET A 105 -49.01 -23.62 -15.41
C MET A 105 -49.77 -24.66 -14.55
N VAL A 106 -50.22 -24.30 -13.35
CA VAL A 106 -50.98 -25.14 -12.42
C VAL A 106 -52.44 -24.74 -12.45
N ASP A 107 -53.33 -25.71 -12.16
CA ASP A 107 -54.79 -25.47 -12.13
C ASP A 107 -55.18 -24.45 -11.05
N PRO A 108 -56.22 -23.59 -11.29
CA PRO A 108 -56.64 -22.59 -10.35
C PRO A 108 -57.03 -23.20 -8.99
N GLY A 109 -56.32 -22.84 -7.95
CA GLY A 109 -56.51 -23.34 -6.55
C GLY A 109 -55.31 -24.15 -5.98
N ASP A 110 -54.37 -24.64 -6.83
CA ASP A 110 -53.18 -25.36 -6.41
C ASP A 110 -51.91 -24.54 -6.54
N GLU A 111 -52.03 -23.20 -6.69
CA GLU A 111 -50.92 -22.27 -6.85
C GLU A 111 -50.04 -22.21 -5.61
N SER A 112 -48.72 -22.34 -5.78
CA SER A 112 -47.76 -22.22 -4.67
C SER A 112 -46.71 -21.14 -4.93
N TRP A 113 -46.86 -19.98 -4.24
CA TRP A 113 -45.90 -18.87 -4.26
C TRP A 113 -44.71 -19.08 -3.34
N ALA A 114 -44.72 -20.12 -2.53
CA ALA A 114 -43.74 -20.30 -1.43
C ALA A 114 -42.29 -20.32 -1.95
N THR A 115 -42.02 -21.07 -3.03
CA THR A 115 -40.67 -21.17 -3.62
C THR A 115 -40.18 -19.84 -4.19
N VAL A 116 -41.08 -19.09 -4.88
CA VAL A 116 -40.75 -17.77 -5.44
C VAL A 116 -40.45 -16.76 -4.34
N ILE A 117 -41.21 -16.78 -3.25
CA ILE A 117 -41.00 -15.92 -2.07
C ILE A 117 -39.62 -16.24 -1.42
N ILE A 118 -39.32 -17.51 -1.24
CA ILE A 118 -38.03 -17.95 -0.64
C ILE A 118 -36.85 -17.49 -1.50
N ILE A 119 -36.90 -17.70 -2.82
CA ILE A 119 -35.84 -17.26 -3.72
C ILE A 119 -35.71 -15.72 -3.68
N THR A 120 -36.83 -14.99 -3.66
CA THR A 120 -36.79 -13.54 -3.53
C THR A 120 -36.15 -13.06 -2.24
N ILE A 121 -36.45 -13.71 -1.12
CA ILE A 121 -35.79 -13.43 0.19
C ILE A 121 -34.29 -13.71 0.10
N MET A 122 -33.89 -14.81 -0.55
CA MET A 122 -32.47 -15.13 -0.74
C MET A 122 -31.75 -14.08 -1.58
N VAL A 123 -32.34 -13.59 -2.66
CA VAL A 123 -31.81 -12.48 -3.47
C VAL A 123 -31.62 -11.22 -2.62
N LEU A 124 -32.61 -10.88 -1.80
CA LEU A 124 -32.56 -9.72 -0.92
C LEU A 124 -31.45 -9.87 0.13
N ILE A 125 -31.35 -11.02 0.81
CA ILE A 125 -30.32 -11.26 1.82
C ILE A 125 -28.92 -11.16 1.19
N SER A 126 -28.68 -11.84 0.07
CA SER A 126 -27.39 -11.83 -0.63
C SER A 126 -27.02 -10.42 -1.09
N GLY A 127 -27.93 -9.70 -1.73
CA GLY A 127 -27.70 -8.33 -2.21
C GLY A 127 -27.43 -7.34 -1.07
N ILE A 128 -28.20 -7.40 0.02
CA ILE A 128 -27.99 -6.53 1.20
C ILE A 128 -26.65 -6.84 1.88
N LEU A 129 -26.32 -8.13 2.07
CA LEU A 129 -25.04 -8.55 2.68
C LEU A 129 -23.85 -7.99 1.88
N ARG A 130 -23.88 -8.15 0.56
CA ARG A 130 -22.86 -7.64 -0.36
C ARG A 130 -22.77 -6.11 -0.30
N PHE A 131 -23.89 -5.41 -0.37
CA PHE A 131 -23.93 -3.95 -0.30
C PHE A 131 -23.35 -3.41 1.01
N VAL A 132 -23.72 -4.00 2.16
CA VAL A 132 -23.20 -3.59 3.48
C VAL A 132 -21.69 -3.80 3.56
N GLN A 133 -21.19 -4.92 3.07
CA GLN A 133 -19.77 -5.26 3.14
C GLN A 133 -18.93 -4.38 2.19
N GLU A 134 -19.34 -4.17 0.94
CA GLU A 134 -18.67 -3.28 -0.01
C GLU A 134 -18.64 -1.83 0.51
N THR A 135 -19.75 -1.38 1.10
CA THR A 135 -19.84 -0.03 1.66
C THR A 135 -18.91 0.14 2.87
N ARG A 136 -18.87 -0.83 3.78
CA ARG A 136 -17.95 -0.79 4.94
C ARG A 136 -16.49 -0.79 4.51
N SER A 137 -16.12 -1.66 3.59
CA SER A 137 -14.76 -1.77 3.06
C SER A 137 -14.30 -0.47 2.37
N GLY A 138 -15.15 0.11 1.51
CA GLY A 138 -14.85 1.37 0.82
C GLY A 138 -14.72 2.57 1.77
N ASN A 139 -15.54 2.62 2.82
CA ASN A 139 -15.46 3.70 3.81
C ASN A 139 -14.19 3.62 4.68
N VAL A 140 -13.69 2.42 4.97
CA VAL A 140 -12.42 2.24 5.71
C VAL A 140 -11.24 2.74 4.89
N ALA A 141 -11.17 2.38 3.60
CA ALA A 141 -10.12 2.84 2.70
C ALA A 141 -10.08 4.38 2.60
N ALA A 142 -11.26 5.02 2.49
CA ALA A 142 -11.36 6.48 2.45
C ALA A 142 -10.86 7.14 3.73
N LYS A 143 -11.27 6.64 4.91
CA LYS A 143 -10.80 7.17 6.20
C LYS A 143 -9.29 7.07 6.40
N LEU A 144 -8.67 5.99 5.92
CA LEU A 144 -7.23 5.81 6.05
C LEU A 144 -6.47 6.81 5.18
N SER A 145 -6.96 7.10 3.98
CA SER A 145 -6.39 8.12 3.11
C SER A 145 -6.48 9.53 3.72
N GLU A 146 -7.54 9.81 4.47
CA GLU A 146 -7.73 11.08 5.18
C GLU A 146 -6.80 11.27 6.42
N MET A 147 -6.13 10.23 6.89
CA MET A 147 -5.22 10.30 8.05
C MET A 147 -3.82 10.83 7.71
N ILE A 148 -3.47 10.90 6.43
CA ILE A 148 -2.18 11.42 5.96
C ILE A 148 -2.43 12.82 5.42
N HIS A 149 -2.01 13.83 6.18
CA HIS A 149 -2.10 15.22 5.76
C HIS A 149 -0.74 15.69 5.23
N THR A 150 -0.71 16.10 3.97
CA THR A 150 0.39 16.89 3.44
C THR A 150 0.10 18.36 3.78
N THR A 151 1.04 19.01 4.45
CA THR A 151 0.93 20.44 4.80
C THR A 151 1.82 21.27 3.90
N VAL A 152 1.51 22.54 3.78
CA VAL A 152 2.26 23.51 2.97
C VAL A 152 2.45 24.78 3.75
N CYS A 153 3.66 25.34 3.70
CA CYS A 153 3.99 26.59 4.34
C CYS A 153 3.51 27.77 3.48
N VAL A 154 2.49 28.48 3.96
CA VAL A 154 1.95 29.68 3.32
C VAL A 154 2.22 30.92 4.16
N THR A 155 2.28 32.09 3.50
CA THR A 155 2.33 33.39 4.19
C THR A 155 0.96 34.03 4.08
N ARG A 156 0.25 34.15 5.21
CA ARG A 156 -1.02 34.87 5.35
C ARG A 156 -0.89 35.91 6.48
N GLU A 157 -1.42 37.10 6.28
CA GLU A 157 -1.38 38.21 7.26
C GLU A 157 0.02 38.54 7.77
N GLY A 158 1.05 38.29 6.96
CA GLY A 158 2.47 38.51 7.32
C GLY A 158 3.12 37.41 8.12
N GLU A 159 2.37 36.40 8.53
CA GLU A 159 2.87 35.24 9.26
C GLU A 159 2.98 33.99 8.39
N LYS A 160 4.02 33.19 8.63
CA LYS A 160 4.16 31.86 8.00
C LYS A 160 3.36 30.85 8.79
N LYS A 161 2.42 30.19 8.11
CA LYS A 161 1.54 29.16 8.68
C LYS A 161 1.62 27.88 7.88
N GLU A 162 1.63 26.73 8.55
CA GLU A 162 1.46 25.42 7.92
C GLU A 162 -0.04 25.13 7.78
N ILE A 163 -0.52 24.95 6.54
CA ILE A 163 -1.92 24.63 6.26
C ILE A 163 -2.00 23.31 5.50
N PRO A 164 -3.13 22.55 5.60
CA PRO A 164 -3.37 21.39 4.76
C PRO A 164 -3.34 21.73 3.26
N LEU A 165 -2.77 20.83 2.45
CA LEU A 165 -2.66 20.99 0.99
C LEU A 165 -4.02 21.33 0.33
N GLU A 166 -5.12 20.77 0.85
CA GLU A 166 -6.47 21.00 0.33
C GLU A 166 -7.01 22.41 0.57
N GLU A 167 -6.42 23.14 1.51
CA GLU A 167 -6.85 24.48 1.92
C GLU A 167 -6.12 25.61 1.19
N ILE A 168 -5.15 25.27 0.32
CA ILE A 168 -4.48 26.23 -0.56
C ILE A 168 -5.48 26.79 -1.55
N VAL A 169 -5.39 28.12 -1.78
CA VAL A 169 -6.22 28.84 -2.73
C VAL A 169 -5.38 29.67 -3.70
N VAL A 170 -6.00 30.06 -4.81
CA VAL A 170 -5.38 30.99 -5.77
C VAL A 170 -5.09 32.33 -5.07
N GLY A 171 -3.85 32.82 -5.20
CA GLY A 171 -3.37 34.02 -4.52
C GLY A 171 -2.54 33.76 -3.25
N ASP A 172 -2.54 32.55 -2.69
CA ASP A 172 -1.67 32.23 -1.57
C ASP A 172 -0.19 32.39 -1.95
N ILE A 173 0.60 32.90 -1.01
CA ILE A 173 2.05 33.00 -1.12
C ILE A 173 2.66 31.78 -0.44
N VAL A 174 3.25 30.87 -1.23
CA VAL A 174 3.89 29.65 -0.74
C VAL A 174 5.39 29.84 -0.60
N SER A 175 5.97 29.28 0.47
CA SER A 175 7.41 29.13 0.68
C SER A 175 7.83 27.72 0.31
N LEU A 176 8.84 27.60 -0.57
CA LEU A 176 9.33 26.32 -1.10
C LEU A 176 10.78 26.12 -0.70
N SER A 177 11.14 24.91 -0.32
CA SER A 177 12.50 24.49 0.08
C SER A 177 12.83 23.13 -0.54
N ALA A 178 14.10 22.76 -0.55
CA ALA A 178 14.53 21.45 -1.05
C ALA A 178 13.79 20.29 -0.34
N GLY A 179 13.16 19.40 -1.12
CA GLY A 179 12.34 18.30 -0.64
C GLY A 179 10.85 18.53 -0.70
N ASP A 180 10.40 19.78 -0.84
CA ASP A 180 8.99 20.11 -0.95
C ASP A 180 8.44 19.70 -2.32
N MET A 181 7.21 19.26 -2.35
CA MET A 181 6.46 19.06 -3.57
C MET A 181 5.61 20.31 -3.83
N LEU A 182 5.57 20.74 -5.09
CA LEU A 182 4.74 21.87 -5.47
C LEU A 182 3.26 21.56 -5.27
N PRO A 183 2.57 22.36 -4.42
CA PRO A 183 1.21 22.05 -4.01
C PRO A 183 0.15 22.41 -5.06
N ALA A 184 0.52 23.30 -5.99
CA ALA A 184 -0.35 23.90 -6.99
C ALA A 184 0.47 24.42 -8.17
N ASP A 185 -0.15 24.95 -9.21
CA ASP A 185 0.60 25.66 -10.25
C ASP A 185 0.88 27.09 -9.77
N VAL A 186 2.15 27.46 -9.76
CA VAL A 186 2.62 28.70 -9.13
C VAL A 186 3.48 29.56 -10.05
N ARG A 187 3.48 30.87 -9.78
CA ARG A 187 4.42 31.85 -10.34
C ARG A 187 5.49 32.13 -9.29
N ILE A 188 6.74 31.87 -9.63
CA ILE A 188 7.87 32.12 -8.76
C ILE A 188 8.11 33.62 -8.70
N LEU A 189 8.05 34.18 -7.49
CA LEU A 189 8.30 35.62 -7.24
C LEU A 189 9.79 35.84 -6.97
N ARG A 190 10.38 35.05 -6.09
CA ARG A 190 11.80 35.09 -5.74
C ARG A 190 12.32 33.65 -5.65
N ALA A 191 13.49 33.40 -6.18
CA ALA A 191 14.18 32.12 -6.09
C ALA A 191 15.65 32.33 -5.81
N LYS A 192 16.25 31.38 -5.11
CA LYS A 192 17.70 31.32 -4.87
C LYS A 192 18.16 29.90 -5.22
N ASP A 193 18.93 29.76 -6.30
CA ASP A 193 19.47 28.51 -6.84
C ASP A 193 18.43 27.37 -6.88
N LEU A 194 17.23 27.70 -7.38
CA LEU A 194 16.09 26.81 -7.40
C LEU A 194 16.15 25.86 -8.60
N PHE A 195 16.26 24.59 -8.33
CA PHE A 195 16.15 23.51 -9.31
C PHE A 195 14.95 22.63 -9.02
N LEU A 196 14.10 22.41 -10.02
CA LEU A 196 12.90 21.59 -9.92
C LEU A 196 13.00 20.37 -10.82
N SER A 197 12.64 19.21 -10.28
CA SER A 197 12.33 18.02 -11.10
C SER A 197 10.88 18.10 -11.58
N GLN A 198 10.68 18.11 -12.89
CA GLN A 198 9.36 18.11 -13.53
C GLN A 198 9.03 16.74 -14.16
N SER A 199 9.71 15.69 -13.73
CA SER A 199 9.57 14.33 -14.30
C SER A 199 8.15 13.78 -14.30
N SER A 200 7.31 14.19 -13.35
CA SER A 200 5.88 13.84 -13.27
C SER A 200 5.04 14.39 -14.42
N LEU A 201 5.50 15.48 -15.06
CA LEU A 201 4.78 16.17 -16.14
C LEU A 201 5.43 15.94 -17.51
N THR A 202 6.76 16.03 -17.58
CA THR A 202 7.52 15.94 -18.84
C THR A 202 8.07 14.54 -19.12
N GLY A 203 8.21 13.70 -18.09
CA GLY A 203 8.91 12.42 -18.14
C GLY A 203 10.45 12.55 -18.13
N GLU A 204 10.99 13.77 -18.14
CA GLU A 204 12.44 14.02 -18.12
C GLU A 204 12.94 14.12 -16.68
N SER A 205 14.05 13.48 -16.38
CA SER A 205 14.60 13.39 -15.03
C SER A 205 15.57 14.51 -14.68
N GLU A 206 16.04 15.28 -15.66
CA GLU A 206 16.99 16.39 -15.43
C GLU A 206 16.30 17.54 -14.69
N PRO A 207 16.90 18.04 -13.59
CA PRO A 207 16.36 19.22 -12.90
C PRO A 207 16.48 20.48 -13.75
N VAL A 208 15.42 21.28 -13.75
CA VAL A 208 15.34 22.54 -14.49
C VAL A 208 15.53 23.71 -13.53
N GLU A 209 16.44 24.62 -13.87
CA GLU A 209 16.63 25.86 -13.11
C GLU A 209 15.42 26.78 -13.26
N LYS A 210 14.96 27.36 -12.15
CA LYS A 210 13.82 28.29 -12.10
C LYS A 210 14.18 29.58 -11.39
N SER A 211 13.64 30.69 -11.86
CA SER A 211 13.92 32.05 -11.33
C SER A 211 12.66 32.92 -11.28
N GLY A 212 12.72 34.03 -10.57
CA GLY A 212 11.63 35.02 -10.54
C GLY A 212 11.56 35.95 -11.77
N ALA A 213 12.50 35.86 -12.73
CA ALA A 213 12.57 36.78 -13.87
C ALA A 213 11.35 36.65 -14.79
N VAL A 214 10.89 37.75 -15.38
CA VAL A 214 9.74 37.74 -16.31
C VAL A 214 10.12 37.07 -17.62
N CYS A 215 9.29 36.13 -18.10
CA CYS A 215 9.46 35.45 -19.38
C CYS A 215 9.06 36.40 -20.53
N GLN A 216 9.97 36.69 -21.42
CA GLN A 216 9.69 37.57 -22.58
C GLN A 216 8.93 36.82 -23.70
N THR A 217 9.27 35.56 -23.90
CA THR A 217 8.64 34.70 -24.91
C THR A 217 8.29 33.35 -24.28
N VAL A 218 7.05 32.91 -24.43
CA VAL A 218 6.58 31.62 -23.92
C VAL A 218 6.52 30.63 -25.08
N GLY A 219 7.50 29.72 -25.18
CA GLY A 219 7.46 28.60 -26.11
C GLY A 219 6.62 27.44 -25.55
N SER A 220 7.17 26.76 -24.58
CA SER A 220 6.46 25.75 -23.79
C SER A 220 6.29 26.25 -22.34
N LEU A 221 5.12 26.03 -21.72
CA LEU A 221 4.87 26.44 -20.34
C LEU A 221 5.85 25.77 -19.35
N THR A 222 6.23 24.53 -19.60
CA THR A 222 7.17 23.77 -18.76
C THR A 222 8.60 24.30 -18.81
N GLU A 223 8.99 24.95 -19.92
CA GLU A 223 10.31 25.56 -20.12
C GLU A 223 10.38 26.99 -19.54
N CYS A 224 9.23 27.60 -19.20
CA CYS A 224 9.22 28.91 -18.57
C CYS A 224 9.98 28.90 -17.24
N GLY A 225 11.01 29.76 -17.13
CA GLY A 225 11.88 29.82 -15.96
C GLY A 225 11.16 30.26 -14.68
N ASN A 226 10.01 30.93 -14.79
CA ASN A 226 9.30 31.51 -13.66
C ASN A 226 7.96 30.84 -13.33
N LEU A 227 7.61 29.75 -14.04
CA LEU A 227 6.46 28.92 -13.72
C LEU A 227 6.93 27.60 -13.11
N ALA A 228 6.16 27.12 -12.17
CA ALA A 228 6.33 25.79 -11.57
C ALA A 228 4.96 25.16 -11.35
N PHE A 229 4.90 23.84 -11.50
CA PHE A 229 3.64 23.11 -11.67
C PHE A 229 3.42 22.09 -10.55
N MET A 230 2.17 21.88 -10.20
CA MET A 230 1.74 20.88 -9.22
C MET A 230 2.37 19.51 -9.51
N GLY A 231 2.89 18.85 -8.47
CA GLY A 231 3.53 17.53 -8.58
C GLY A 231 5.00 17.56 -9.01
N SER A 232 5.56 18.74 -9.31
CA SER A 232 7.02 18.92 -9.43
C SER A 232 7.66 18.93 -8.05
N THR A 233 8.95 18.60 -7.97
CA THR A 233 9.67 18.53 -6.69
C THR A 233 10.85 19.50 -6.67
N VAL A 234 11.06 20.19 -5.56
CA VAL A 234 12.23 21.03 -5.33
C VAL A 234 13.44 20.14 -5.05
N VAL A 235 14.40 20.10 -5.97
CA VAL A 235 15.64 19.34 -5.83
C VAL A 235 16.66 20.10 -5.00
N SER A 236 16.83 21.40 -5.26
CA SER A 236 17.73 22.27 -4.50
C SER A 236 17.22 23.71 -4.49
N GLY A 237 17.77 24.51 -3.58
CA GLY A 237 17.45 25.92 -3.44
C GLY A 237 16.19 26.20 -2.64
N SER A 238 15.72 27.45 -2.74
CA SER A 238 14.50 27.91 -2.07
C SER A 238 13.78 28.96 -2.91
N ALA A 239 12.45 29.06 -2.73
CA ALA A 239 11.66 30.06 -3.45
C ALA A 239 10.47 30.55 -2.63
N THR A 240 9.97 31.73 -3.03
CA THR A 240 8.66 32.23 -2.67
C THR A 240 7.86 32.37 -3.97
N ALA A 241 6.65 31.82 -4.00
CA ALA A 241 5.82 31.77 -5.18
C ALA A 241 4.36 32.12 -4.85
N VAL A 242 3.59 32.58 -5.83
CA VAL A 242 2.15 32.82 -5.71
C VAL A 242 1.37 31.76 -6.47
N VAL A 243 0.31 31.25 -5.86
CA VAL A 243 -0.56 30.21 -6.44
C VAL A 243 -1.43 30.80 -7.55
N LEU A 244 -1.39 30.18 -8.74
CA LEU A 244 -2.16 30.59 -9.93
C LEU A 244 -3.36 29.69 -10.22
N ALA A 245 -3.22 28.39 -9.98
CA ALA A 245 -4.26 27.41 -10.23
C ALA A 245 -4.22 26.30 -9.18
N VAL A 246 -5.39 25.78 -8.79
CA VAL A 246 -5.56 24.77 -7.77
C VAL A 246 -6.40 23.61 -8.29
N GLY A 247 -6.19 22.40 -7.78
CA GLY A 247 -6.99 21.21 -8.03
C GLY A 247 -7.19 20.88 -9.52
N HIS A 248 -8.42 20.94 -9.98
CA HIS A 248 -8.78 20.60 -11.35
C HIS A 248 -8.19 21.55 -12.42
N ASP A 249 -7.90 22.76 -12.05
CA ASP A 249 -7.43 23.82 -12.96
C ASP A 249 -5.90 23.81 -13.10
N THR A 250 -5.19 22.94 -12.38
CA THR A 250 -3.74 22.76 -12.56
C THR A 250 -3.42 21.95 -13.81
N MET A 251 -2.20 22.06 -14.32
CA MET A 251 -1.70 21.27 -15.43
C MET A 251 -1.85 19.76 -15.16
N LEU A 252 -1.49 19.33 -13.94
CA LEU A 252 -1.63 17.94 -13.51
C LEU A 252 -3.10 17.52 -13.40
N GLY A 253 -3.97 18.39 -12.87
CA GLY A 253 -5.41 18.15 -12.78
C GLY A 253 -6.08 17.97 -14.14
N ALA A 254 -5.69 18.79 -15.12
CA ALA A 254 -6.13 18.69 -16.50
C ALA A 254 -5.68 17.37 -17.15
N MET A 255 -4.43 16.95 -16.94
CA MET A 255 -3.91 15.66 -17.42
C MET A 255 -4.62 14.47 -16.76
N ALA A 256 -4.83 14.50 -15.45
CA ALA A 256 -5.53 13.44 -14.70
C ALA A 256 -6.97 13.23 -15.20
N LYS A 257 -7.65 14.31 -15.59
CA LYS A 257 -9.00 14.24 -16.17
C LYS A 257 -9.01 13.66 -17.59
N ALA A 258 -7.96 13.92 -18.39
CA ALA A 258 -7.79 13.36 -19.74
C ALA A 258 -7.37 11.88 -19.73
N LEU A 259 -6.61 11.45 -18.73
CA LEU A 259 -6.07 10.10 -18.58
C LEU A 259 -6.96 9.28 -17.65
N ASN A 260 -8.20 8.99 -18.02
CA ASN A 260 -9.09 8.09 -17.28
C ASN A 260 -8.59 6.62 -17.36
N VAL A 261 -7.30 6.40 -17.12
CA VAL A 261 -6.63 5.11 -17.21
C VAL A 261 -6.78 4.39 -15.88
N LYS A 262 -7.44 3.24 -15.91
CA LYS A 262 -7.45 2.34 -14.74
C LYS A 262 -6.00 1.94 -14.40
N PRO A 263 -5.61 2.01 -13.13
CA PRO A 263 -4.27 1.58 -12.74
C PRO A 263 -4.00 0.13 -13.17
N PRO A 264 -2.76 -0.22 -13.53
CA PRO A 264 -2.44 -1.59 -13.93
C PRO A 264 -2.72 -2.57 -12.79
N LYS A 265 -3.29 -3.73 -13.13
CA LYS A 265 -3.58 -4.79 -12.14
C LYS A 265 -2.30 -5.23 -11.44
N THR A 266 -2.37 -5.29 -10.13
CA THR A 266 -1.28 -5.77 -9.27
C THR A 266 -0.98 -7.25 -9.47
N THR A 267 0.18 -7.73 -9.01
CA THR A 267 0.54 -9.16 -9.04
C THR A 267 -0.49 -10.01 -8.27
N PHE A 268 -1.03 -9.46 -7.20
CA PHE A 268 -2.07 -10.10 -6.42
C PHE A 268 -3.40 -10.22 -7.17
N GLU A 269 -3.89 -9.13 -7.77
CA GLU A 269 -5.11 -9.18 -8.58
C GLU A 269 -5.00 -10.15 -9.75
N LYS A 270 -3.80 -10.23 -10.37
CA LYS A 270 -3.50 -11.26 -11.38
C LYS A 270 -3.56 -12.66 -10.79
N GLY A 271 -3.04 -12.84 -9.57
CA GLY A 271 -3.07 -14.10 -8.84
C GLY A 271 -4.49 -14.55 -8.51
N VAL A 272 -5.30 -13.69 -7.92
CA VAL A 272 -6.74 -13.97 -7.62
C VAL A 272 -7.50 -14.30 -8.89
N ASN A 273 -7.30 -13.55 -9.97
CA ASN A 273 -7.90 -13.85 -11.26
C ASN A 273 -7.45 -15.22 -11.80
N SER A 274 -6.19 -15.61 -11.60
CA SER A 274 -5.69 -16.93 -12.01
C SER A 274 -6.42 -18.08 -11.31
N VAL A 275 -6.70 -17.94 -10.01
CA VAL A 275 -7.50 -18.93 -9.26
C VAL A 275 -8.92 -19.01 -9.79
N SER A 276 -9.56 -17.86 -9.99
CA SER A 276 -10.91 -17.83 -10.57
C SER A 276 -10.94 -18.52 -11.93
N TRP A 277 -9.93 -18.32 -12.79
CA TRP A 277 -9.82 -19.00 -14.07
C TRP A 277 -9.61 -20.50 -13.97
N VAL A 278 -8.88 -21.00 -12.97
CA VAL A 278 -8.75 -22.45 -12.72
C VAL A 278 -10.13 -23.06 -12.41
N LEU A 279 -10.90 -22.44 -11.52
CA LEU A 279 -12.23 -22.89 -11.16
C LEU A 279 -13.22 -22.80 -12.34
N ILE A 280 -13.18 -21.73 -13.11
CA ILE A 280 -14.01 -21.54 -14.32
C ILE A 280 -13.70 -22.63 -15.37
N ARG A 281 -12.44 -22.93 -15.64
CA ARG A 281 -12.07 -23.99 -16.59
C ARG A 281 -12.60 -25.35 -16.13
N PHE A 282 -12.51 -25.63 -14.84
CA PHE A 282 -13.03 -26.84 -14.27
C PHE A 282 -14.56 -26.93 -14.38
N MET A 283 -15.26 -25.84 -14.09
CA MET A 283 -16.70 -25.70 -14.26
C MET A 283 -17.13 -25.94 -15.72
N LEU A 284 -16.45 -25.29 -16.70
CA LEU A 284 -16.74 -25.44 -18.13
C LEU A 284 -16.59 -26.87 -18.63
N LEU A 285 -15.77 -27.69 -17.99
CA LEU A 285 -15.64 -29.12 -18.29
C LEU A 285 -16.76 -29.92 -17.64
N MET A 286 -17.07 -29.70 -16.38
CA MET A 286 -17.92 -30.58 -15.57
C MET A 286 -19.41 -30.31 -15.75
N VAL A 287 -19.83 -29.06 -15.93
CA VAL A 287 -21.25 -28.69 -16.07
C VAL A 287 -21.91 -29.36 -17.30
N PRO A 288 -21.31 -29.38 -18.50
CA PRO A 288 -21.84 -30.11 -19.64
C PRO A 288 -21.94 -31.63 -19.41
N ILE A 289 -21.00 -32.19 -18.66
CA ILE A 289 -21.04 -33.64 -18.35
C ILE A 289 -22.22 -33.96 -17.44
N VAL A 290 -22.44 -33.15 -16.41
CA VAL A 290 -23.60 -33.29 -15.49
C VAL A 290 -24.92 -33.12 -16.24
N LEU A 291 -25.01 -32.11 -17.13
CA LEU A 291 -26.17 -31.88 -17.98
C LEU A 291 -26.50 -33.08 -18.84
N LEU A 292 -25.48 -33.63 -19.52
CA LEU A 292 -25.66 -34.81 -20.38
C LEU A 292 -26.10 -36.05 -19.59
N ILE A 293 -25.47 -36.31 -18.45
CA ILE A 293 -25.80 -37.47 -17.62
C ILE A 293 -27.25 -37.37 -17.13
N ASN A 294 -27.66 -36.28 -16.50
CA ASN A 294 -29.00 -36.11 -15.98
C ASN A 294 -30.07 -36.08 -17.11
N GLY A 295 -29.77 -35.34 -18.22
CA GLY A 295 -30.70 -35.27 -19.36
C GLY A 295 -30.95 -36.64 -20.04
N LEU A 296 -29.93 -37.51 -20.08
CA LEU A 296 -30.06 -38.86 -20.61
C LEU A 296 -30.70 -39.84 -19.62
N SER A 297 -30.47 -39.65 -18.32
CA SER A 297 -31.02 -40.54 -17.27
C SER A 297 -32.51 -40.28 -17.02
N ASP A 298 -32.91 -39.03 -16.86
CA ASP A 298 -34.25 -38.62 -16.44
C ASP A 298 -35.17 -38.26 -17.62
N GLY A 299 -34.59 -37.98 -18.81
CA GLY A 299 -35.32 -37.53 -20.00
C GLY A 299 -35.83 -36.08 -19.90
N ASP A 300 -35.75 -35.43 -18.75
CA ASP A 300 -36.15 -34.02 -18.52
C ASP A 300 -34.96 -33.08 -18.67
N TRP A 301 -34.74 -32.61 -19.90
CA TRP A 301 -33.65 -31.69 -20.24
C TRP A 301 -33.78 -30.33 -19.59
N ILE A 302 -35.01 -29.91 -19.20
CA ILE A 302 -35.24 -28.61 -18.57
C ILE A 302 -34.77 -28.67 -17.10
N GLN A 303 -35.18 -29.70 -16.35
CA GLN A 303 -34.70 -29.91 -14.99
C GLN A 303 -33.19 -30.16 -14.94
N ALA A 304 -32.66 -30.99 -15.85
CA ALA A 304 -31.23 -31.22 -15.97
C ALA A 304 -30.45 -29.90 -16.28
N GLY A 305 -31.01 -29.03 -17.12
CA GLY A 305 -30.44 -27.73 -17.44
C GLY A 305 -30.42 -26.78 -16.24
N LEU A 306 -31.53 -26.68 -15.49
CA LEU A 306 -31.62 -25.86 -14.28
C LEU A 306 -30.66 -26.35 -13.18
N PHE A 307 -30.55 -27.66 -13.02
CA PHE A 307 -29.63 -28.30 -12.09
C PHE A 307 -28.18 -28.01 -12.47
N ALA A 308 -27.81 -28.17 -13.75
CA ALA A 308 -26.48 -27.88 -14.26
C ALA A 308 -26.09 -26.40 -14.09
N ILE A 309 -27.03 -25.47 -14.35
CA ILE A 309 -26.83 -24.03 -14.11
C ILE A 309 -26.66 -23.75 -12.60
N SER A 310 -27.44 -24.35 -11.74
CA SER A 310 -27.35 -24.19 -10.28
C SER A 310 -26.00 -24.66 -9.74
N ILE A 311 -25.47 -25.75 -10.26
CA ILE A 311 -24.13 -26.25 -9.97
C ILE A 311 -23.08 -25.22 -10.45
N ALA A 312 -23.20 -24.75 -11.70
CA ALA A 312 -22.28 -23.76 -12.26
C ALA A 312 -22.14 -22.51 -11.37
N VAL A 313 -23.27 -22.04 -10.86
CA VAL A 313 -23.32 -20.87 -9.96
C VAL A 313 -22.75 -21.18 -8.59
N GLY A 314 -23.12 -22.32 -7.98
CA GLY A 314 -22.61 -22.71 -6.67
C GLY A 314 -21.10 -22.95 -6.65
N LEU A 315 -20.47 -23.17 -7.82
CA LEU A 315 -19.03 -23.36 -7.95
C LEU A 315 -18.24 -22.09 -8.21
N THR A 316 -18.91 -21.00 -8.61
CA THR A 316 -18.24 -19.72 -8.75
C THR A 316 -17.91 -19.12 -7.37
N PRO A 317 -16.65 -18.77 -7.09
CA PRO A 317 -16.26 -18.21 -5.78
C PRO A 317 -16.69 -16.75 -5.69
N GLU A 318 -17.99 -16.49 -5.57
CA GLU A 318 -18.55 -15.13 -5.60
C GLU A 318 -18.08 -14.24 -4.47
N MET A 319 -17.88 -14.84 -3.30
CA MET A 319 -17.43 -14.13 -2.11
C MET A 319 -15.91 -13.84 -2.09
N LEU A 320 -15.13 -14.38 -3.05
CA LEU A 320 -13.67 -14.21 -3.07
C LEU A 320 -13.23 -12.74 -3.14
N PRO A 321 -13.71 -11.93 -4.08
CA PRO A 321 -13.31 -10.51 -4.12
C PRO A 321 -13.71 -9.76 -2.84
N MET A 322 -14.87 -10.09 -2.28
CA MET A 322 -15.40 -9.46 -1.08
C MET A 322 -14.59 -9.84 0.17
N ILE A 323 -14.26 -11.11 0.37
CA ILE A 323 -13.47 -11.55 1.52
C ILE A 323 -12.04 -11.00 1.45
N VAL A 324 -11.49 -10.91 0.25
CA VAL A 324 -10.20 -10.26 0.02
C VAL A 324 -10.26 -8.78 0.42
N THR A 325 -11.20 -8.01 -0.10
CA THR A 325 -11.32 -6.58 0.22
C THR A 325 -11.64 -6.35 1.70
N THR A 326 -12.48 -7.18 2.31
CA THR A 326 -12.78 -7.12 3.74
C THR A 326 -11.54 -7.46 4.60
N SER A 327 -10.75 -8.44 4.19
CA SER A 327 -9.50 -8.81 4.87
C SER A 327 -8.49 -7.66 4.83
N LEU A 328 -8.32 -7.03 3.65
CA LEU A 328 -7.43 -5.89 3.47
C LEU A 328 -7.91 -4.67 4.27
N ALA A 329 -9.21 -4.34 4.21
CA ALA A 329 -9.79 -3.22 4.95
C ALA A 329 -9.68 -3.42 6.47
N LYS A 330 -10.01 -4.61 6.98
CA LYS A 330 -9.84 -4.97 8.40
C LYS A 330 -8.37 -4.89 8.81
N GLY A 331 -7.48 -5.39 7.95
CA GLY A 331 -6.05 -5.34 8.18
C GLY A 331 -5.50 -3.94 8.26
N ALA A 332 -5.83 -3.09 7.30
CA ALA A 332 -5.43 -1.70 7.28
C ALA A 332 -5.91 -0.94 8.52
N MET A 333 -7.14 -1.21 8.99
CA MET A 333 -7.65 -0.63 10.22
C MET A 333 -6.90 -1.14 11.47
N THR A 334 -6.51 -2.40 11.49
CA THR A 334 -5.71 -2.96 12.60
C THR A 334 -4.30 -2.36 12.59
N MET A 335 -3.66 -2.27 11.42
CA MET A 335 -2.35 -1.65 11.24
C MET A 335 -2.36 -0.17 11.64
N SER A 336 -3.41 0.57 11.30
CA SER A 336 -3.56 1.99 11.70
C SER A 336 -3.57 2.16 13.22
N ARG A 337 -4.18 1.23 13.97
CA ARG A 337 -4.13 1.24 15.45
C ARG A 337 -2.72 0.97 16.00
N GLU A 338 -1.91 0.22 15.24
CA GLU A 338 -0.50 -0.04 15.53
C GLU A 338 0.43 1.02 14.91
N LYS A 339 -0.10 2.19 14.53
CA LYS A 339 0.64 3.33 13.95
C LYS A 339 1.22 3.10 12.55
N VAL A 340 0.70 2.13 11.80
CA VAL A 340 1.07 1.84 10.41
C VAL A 340 -0.08 2.24 9.50
N ILE A 341 0.07 3.30 8.74
CA ILE A 341 -0.92 3.79 7.78
C ILE A 341 -0.63 3.25 6.39
N ILE A 342 -1.63 2.66 5.78
CA ILE A 342 -1.55 2.06 4.45
C ILE A 342 -2.20 3.01 3.43
N LYS A 343 -1.43 3.53 2.48
CA LYS A 343 -1.90 4.36 1.36
C LYS A 343 -2.51 3.50 0.25
N ASP A 344 -1.86 2.37 -0.06
CA ASP A 344 -2.35 1.38 -1.02
C ASP A 344 -2.63 0.05 -0.31
N LEU A 345 -3.88 -0.40 -0.33
CA LEU A 345 -4.29 -1.66 0.32
C LEU A 345 -3.51 -2.89 -0.20
N ASN A 346 -3.05 -2.85 -1.44
CA ASN A 346 -2.24 -3.93 -2.01
C ASN A 346 -0.84 -4.03 -1.35
N ALA A 347 -0.32 -2.93 -0.81
CA ALA A 347 0.95 -2.92 -0.09
C ALA A 347 0.93 -3.79 1.18
N ILE A 348 -0.23 -4.04 1.77
CA ILE A 348 -0.39 -4.92 2.95
C ILE A 348 0.19 -6.30 2.67
N GLN A 349 -0.11 -6.83 1.50
CA GLN A 349 0.35 -8.16 1.12
C GLN A 349 1.85 -8.20 0.86
N ASN A 350 2.37 -7.21 0.14
CA ASN A 350 3.80 -7.10 -0.11
C ASN A 350 4.58 -6.91 1.19
N LEU A 351 4.02 -6.12 2.14
CA LEU A 351 4.58 -5.97 3.48
C LEU A 351 4.65 -7.30 4.24
N GLY A 352 3.61 -8.13 4.14
CA GLY A 352 3.59 -9.48 4.71
C GLY A 352 4.54 -10.46 4.02
N ALA A 353 4.76 -10.31 2.71
CA ALA A 353 5.67 -11.13 1.91
C ALA A 353 7.13 -10.72 2.03
N MET A 354 7.41 -9.53 2.57
CA MET A 354 8.74 -8.95 2.66
C MET A 354 9.73 -9.88 3.37
N ASP A 355 10.86 -10.15 2.70
CA ASP A 355 11.99 -10.95 3.21
C ASP A 355 13.28 -10.12 3.33
N ILE A 356 13.36 -8.97 2.63
CA ILE A 356 14.47 -8.02 2.75
C ILE A 356 13.90 -6.62 3.02
N LEU A 357 14.40 -5.98 4.08
CA LEU A 357 14.20 -4.57 4.36
C LEU A 357 15.49 -3.81 4.05
N CYS A 358 15.46 -2.95 3.07
CA CYS A 358 16.50 -1.95 2.83
C CYS A 358 16.12 -0.65 3.54
N THR A 359 17.05 -0.01 4.22
CA THR A 359 16.79 1.25 4.93
C THR A 359 17.99 2.18 4.87
N ASP A 360 17.75 3.49 4.90
CA ASP A 360 18.82 4.43 5.18
C ASP A 360 19.25 4.31 6.66
N LYS A 361 20.45 4.77 6.96
CA LYS A 361 21.01 4.78 8.31
C LYS A 361 20.40 5.90 9.15
N THR A 362 20.47 7.12 8.60
CA THR A 362 20.18 8.36 9.33
C THR A 362 18.68 8.48 9.61
N GLY A 363 18.36 8.78 10.87
CA GLY A 363 16.97 8.94 11.29
C GLY A 363 16.18 7.64 11.40
N THR A 364 16.59 6.55 10.77
CA THR A 364 15.94 5.24 10.88
C THR A 364 16.58 4.37 11.96
N LEU A 365 17.90 4.11 11.85
CA LEU A 365 18.63 3.38 12.87
C LEU A 365 19.07 4.29 14.02
N THR A 366 19.27 5.57 13.72
CA THR A 366 19.74 6.59 14.65
C THR A 366 18.60 7.51 15.09
N GLN A 367 18.82 8.21 16.20
CA GLN A 367 17.87 9.21 16.72
C GLN A 367 17.77 10.39 15.75
N ASP A 368 16.63 11.09 15.76
CA ASP A 368 16.46 12.35 15.02
C ASP A 368 17.17 13.52 15.75
N LYS A 369 18.23 13.22 16.47
CA LYS A 369 19.02 14.17 17.23
C LYS A 369 20.49 13.90 16.97
N VAL A 370 21.14 14.89 16.37
CA VAL A 370 22.57 14.91 16.20
C VAL A 370 23.19 15.78 17.31
N VAL A 371 24.26 15.31 17.92
CA VAL A 371 24.97 16.03 18.97
C VAL A 371 26.35 16.46 18.46
N LEU A 372 26.66 17.75 18.56
CA LEU A 372 28.02 18.24 18.27
C LEU A 372 28.94 17.89 19.45
N GLU A 373 29.79 16.89 19.24
CA GLU A 373 30.71 16.38 20.27
C GLU A 373 32.00 17.20 20.30
N TYR A 374 32.64 17.39 19.13
CA TYR A 374 33.90 18.11 19.02
C TYR A 374 33.84 19.22 17.97
N HIS A 375 34.51 20.35 18.29
CA HIS A 375 34.84 21.44 17.38
C HIS A 375 36.36 21.65 17.45
N LEU A 376 37.07 21.19 16.42
CA LEU A 376 38.51 21.08 16.40
C LEU A 376 39.14 21.98 15.34
N ASN A 377 40.30 22.58 15.65
CA ASN A 377 41.13 23.23 14.63
C ASN A 377 41.81 22.20 13.71
N VAL A 378 42.56 22.67 12.71
CA VAL A 378 43.29 21.81 11.77
C VAL A 378 44.29 20.90 12.45
N ASP A 379 44.87 21.34 13.60
CA ASP A 379 45.83 20.55 14.38
C ASP A 379 45.15 19.49 15.27
N GLY A 380 43.82 19.47 15.34
CA GLY A 380 43.02 18.50 16.11
C GLY A 380 42.76 18.92 17.56
N GLU A 381 42.97 20.17 17.93
CA GLU A 381 42.72 20.72 19.26
C GLU A 381 41.35 21.43 19.30
N PRO A 382 40.64 21.43 20.43
CA PRO A 382 39.39 22.17 20.59
C PRO A 382 39.58 23.66 20.32
N ASP A 383 38.70 24.25 19.48
CA ASP A 383 38.75 25.65 19.10
C ASP A 383 37.35 26.25 18.89
N ASP A 384 36.97 27.18 19.79
CA ASP A 384 35.68 27.90 19.75
C ASP A 384 35.51 28.76 18.51
N ARG A 385 36.58 29.13 17.83
CA ARG A 385 36.52 29.87 16.57
C ARG A 385 35.87 29.05 15.46
N VAL A 386 36.18 27.79 15.39
CA VAL A 386 35.55 26.86 14.44
C VAL A 386 34.04 26.77 14.68
N LEU A 387 33.64 26.63 15.97
CA LEU A 387 32.23 26.61 16.35
C LEU A 387 31.53 27.94 16.01
N ARG A 388 32.16 29.09 16.26
CA ARG A 388 31.58 30.39 15.93
C ARG A 388 31.34 30.58 14.44
N HIS A 389 32.27 30.17 13.58
CA HIS A 389 32.07 30.24 12.11
C HIS A 389 30.98 29.29 11.65
N ALA A 390 30.98 28.09 12.15
CA ALA A 390 29.90 27.12 11.88
C ALA A 390 28.54 27.63 12.33
N PHE A 391 28.48 28.28 13.51
CA PHE A 391 27.25 28.91 14.00
C PHE A 391 26.77 30.05 13.09
N LEU A 392 27.65 30.93 12.63
CA LEU A 392 27.28 32.01 11.70
C LEU A 392 26.68 31.43 10.41
N ASN A 393 27.27 30.35 9.88
CA ASN A 393 26.75 29.64 8.71
C ASN A 393 25.37 29.03 9.01
N SER A 394 25.23 28.27 10.09
CA SER A 394 23.99 27.58 10.43
C SER A 394 22.86 28.51 10.86
N TYR A 395 23.19 29.63 11.52
CA TYR A 395 22.19 30.59 12.01
C TYR A 395 21.60 31.45 10.90
N PHE A 396 22.46 31.99 10.02
CA PHE A 396 22.06 32.95 8.99
C PHE A 396 21.58 32.30 7.68
N GLN A 397 21.70 30.99 7.50
CA GLN A 397 21.10 30.31 6.35
C GLN A 397 19.58 30.47 6.35
N THR A 398 18.97 30.56 5.14
CA THR A 398 17.53 30.50 4.94
C THR A 398 17.08 29.07 4.60
N GLY A 399 15.85 28.74 4.94
CA GLY A 399 15.29 27.41 4.72
C GLY A 399 15.23 26.54 5.99
N LEU A 400 14.87 25.27 5.82
CA LEU A 400 14.81 24.29 6.90
C LEU A 400 16.23 23.99 7.43
N LYS A 401 16.42 24.23 8.71
CA LYS A 401 17.67 23.88 9.40
C LYS A 401 17.70 22.39 9.62
N ASN A 402 18.72 21.74 9.09
CA ASN A 402 18.92 20.30 9.31
C ASN A 402 19.44 20.02 10.74
N LEU A 403 19.48 18.75 11.13
CA LEU A 403 19.90 18.34 12.49
C LEU A 403 21.32 18.78 12.85
N ILE A 404 22.23 18.86 11.87
CA ILE A 404 23.59 19.36 12.04
C ILE A 404 23.57 20.86 12.38
N ASP A 405 22.75 21.64 11.71
CA ASP A 405 22.59 23.07 11.97
C ASP A 405 22.03 23.33 13.37
N ILE A 406 21.00 22.56 13.74
CA ILE A 406 20.39 22.65 15.08
C ILE A 406 21.44 22.32 16.15
N ALA A 407 22.24 21.25 15.97
CA ALA A 407 23.27 20.85 16.91
C ALA A 407 24.34 21.96 17.10
N VAL A 408 24.76 22.61 16.00
CA VAL A 408 25.70 23.73 16.04
C VAL A 408 25.11 24.94 16.77
N ILE A 409 23.85 25.29 16.46
CA ILE A 409 23.15 26.42 17.08
C ILE A 409 22.97 26.19 18.58
N ASP A 410 22.53 25.01 18.97
CA ASP A 410 22.28 24.66 20.37
C ASP A 410 23.59 24.66 21.17
N LYS A 411 24.67 24.10 20.60
CA LYS A 411 26.00 24.15 21.25
C LYS A 411 26.48 25.56 21.47
N GLN A 412 26.36 26.45 20.48
CA GLN A 412 26.80 27.85 20.60
C GLN A 412 25.89 28.65 21.55
N ARG A 413 24.58 28.36 21.59
CA ARG A 413 23.66 29.00 22.52
C ARG A 413 24.04 28.71 23.98
N GLN A 414 24.49 27.50 24.30
CA GLN A 414 25.00 27.14 25.62
C GLN A 414 26.24 27.95 26.04
N LEU A 415 27.04 28.41 25.05
CA LEU A 415 28.24 29.22 25.25
C LEU A 415 28.01 30.71 25.09
N GLY A 416 26.79 31.19 24.77
CA GLY A 416 26.43 32.56 24.54
C GLY A 416 26.42 32.95 23.06
N ALA A 417 25.22 33.04 22.46
CA ALA A 417 25.04 33.36 21.04
C ALA A 417 24.65 34.81 20.76
N ASP A 418 24.04 35.54 21.73
CA ASP A 418 23.39 36.82 21.52
C ASP A 418 24.37 37.93 21.06
N GLU A 419 25.59 37.94 21.61
CA GLU A 419 26.62 38.87 21.22
C GLU A 419 27.08 38.65 19.76
N LEU A 420 27.16 37.40 19.32
CA LEU A 420 27.51 37.05 17.93
C LEU A 420 26.42 37.50 16.96
N ILE A 421 25.15 37.22 17.28
CA ILE A 421 23.99 37.61 16.47
C ILE A 421 23.96 39.15 16.33
N ALA A 422 24.18 39.87 17.42
CA ALA A 422 24.21 41.36 17.41
C ALA A 422 25.39 41.93 16.63
N ARG A 423 26.50 41.18 16.49
CA ARG A 423 27.73 41.63 15.84
C ARG A 423 27.72 41.47 14.34
N PHE A 424 27.07 40.45 13.80
CA PHE A 424 27.07 40.12 12.37
C PHE A 424 25.70 40.33 11.74
N LYS A 425 25.69 40.67 10.45
CA LYS A 425 24.50 40.76 9.61
C LYS A 425 24.71 39.86 8.39
N LYS A 426 23.66 39.16 7.97
CA LYS A 426 23.66 38.40 6.73
C LYS A 426 23.71 39.36 5.54
N VAL A 427 24.53 39.04 4.56
CA VAL A 427 24.64 39.74 3.28
C VAL A 427 24.01 38.85 2.17
N ASP A 428 24.45 37.59 2.05
CA ASP A 428 23.96 36.63 1.04
C ASP A 428 24.21 35.20 1.51
N GLU A 429 23.77 34.22 0.70
CA GLU A 429 24.05 32.81 0.91
C GLU A 429 24.15 32.05 -0.41
N ILE A 430 24.87 30.93 -0.38
CA ILE A 430 24.90 29.94 -1.44
C ILE A 430 24.31 28.65 -0.82
N PRO A 431 23.07 28.25 -1.19
CA PRO A 431 22.37 27.15 -0.58
C PRO A 431 23.12 25.83 -0.72
N PHE A 432 22.73 24.83 0.10
CA PHE A 432 23.24 23.47 0.03
C PHE A 432 22.82 22.80 -1.30
N ASP A 433 23.76 22.06 -1.86
CA ASP A 433 23.57 21.26 -3.07
C ASP A 433 24.20 19.88 -2.88
N PHE A 434 23.48 18.85 -3.28
CA PHE A 434 23.87 17.45 -3.09
C PHE A 434 25.09 17.02 -3.93
N GLU A 435 25.36 17.67 -5.06
CA GLU A 435 26.58 17.42 -5.85
C GLU A 435 27.79 18.06 -5.20
N ARG A 436 27.67 19.36 -4.83
CA ARG A 436 28.74 20.11 -4.20
C ARG A 436 28.98 19.72 -2.74
N ARG A 437 28.02 19.16 -2.03
CA ARG A 437 28.02 18.71 -0.63
C ARG A 437 28.55 19.77 0.35
N ARG A 438 28.30 21.06 0.05
CA ARG A 438 28.67 22.21 0.87
C ARG A 438 27.68 23.34 0.73
N MET A 439 27.72 24.27 1.68
CA MET A 439 26.91 25.48 1.70
C MET A 439 27.69 26.64 2.26
N SER A 440 27.36 27.85 1.83
CA SER A 440 28.05 29.05 2.23
C SER A 440 27.11 30.17 2.67
N VAL A 441 27.53 30.98 3.64
CA VAL A 441 26.84 32.19 4.06
C VAL A 441 27.83 33.32 4.07
N VAL A 442 27.41 34.48 3.54
CA VAL A 442 28.18 35.71 3.58
C VAL A 442 27.63 36.59 4.70
N VAL A 443 28.50 36.90 5.65
CA VAL A 443 28.18 37.77 6.78
C VAL A 443 29.07 38.99 6.79
N ARG A 444 28.55 40.11 7.34
CA ARG A 444 29.28 41.36 7.55
C ARG A 444 29.34 41.68 9.04
N ASP A 445 30.55 42.03 9.52
CA ASP A 445 30.73 42.53 10.88
C ASP A 445 30.38 44.02 11.01
N ARG A 446 30.33 44.55 12.25
CA ARG A 446 30.08 45.98 12.53
C ARG A 446 31.14 46.93 11.95
N LYS A 447 32.33 46.43 11.60
CA LYS A 447 33.43 47.20 10.96
C LYS A 447 33.36 47.19 9.43
N GLY A 448 32.30 46.61 8.83
CA GLY A 448 32.11 46.55 7.38
C GLY A 448 32.87 45.41 6.69
N LYS A 449 33.60 44.54 7.44
CA LYS A 449 34.34 43.40 6.86
C LYS A 449 33.39 42.25 6.52
N THR A 450 33.41 41.84 5.26
CA THR A 450 32.63 40.69 4.81
C THR A 450 33.42 39.37 4.94
N GLN A 451 32.72 38.29 5.26
CA GLN A 451 33.28 36.94 5.34
C GLN A 451 32.33 35.95 4.69
N LEU A 452 32.84 35.15 3.76
CA LEU A 452 32.19 33.97 3.25
C LEU A 452 32.59 32.79 4.16
N VAL A 453 31.64 32.20 4.82
CA VAL A 453 31.82 31.04 5.71
C VAL A 453 31.16 29.84 5.06
N THR A 454 31.96 28.79 4.76
CA THR A 454 31.50 27.57 4.11
C THR A 454 31.66 26.39 5.06
N LYS A 455 30.68 25.49 5.09
CA LYS A 455 30.77 24.19 5.74
C LYS A 455 30.35 23.10 4.76
N GLY A 456 30.98 21.92 4.86
CA GLY A 456 30.69 20.81 3.95
C GLY A 456 31.48 19.55 4.26
N ALA A 457 31.34 18.53 3.42
CA ALA A 457 32.09 17.30 3.51
C ALA A 457 33.60 17.56 3.37
N VAL A 458 34.40 16.79 4.10
CA VAL A 458 35.85 17.09 4.26
C VAL A 458 36.58 17.08 2.93
N GLU A 459 36.33 16.10 2.08
CA GLU A 459 36.96 15.94 0.76
C GLU A 459 36.63 17.13 -0.16
N GLU A 460 35.36 17.51 -0.25
CA GLU A 460 34.88 18.62 -1.08
C GLU A 460 35.35 19.99 -0.56
N MET A 461 35.48 20.12 0.75
CA MET A 461 36.05 21.33 1.37
C MET A 461 37.55 21.45 1.12
N LEU A 462 38.31 20.35 1.18
CA LEU A 462 39.72 20.34 0.81
C LEU A 462 39.96 20.66 -0.67
N ALA A 463 39.00 20.34 -1.55
CA ALA A 463 39.10 20.68 -2.98
C ALA A 463 38.97 22.20 -3.25
N CYS A 464 38.20 22.93 -2.44
CA CYS A 464 38.02 24.40 -2.60
C CYS A 464 38.99 25.23 -1.74
N CYS A 465 39.78 24.63 -0.84
CA CYS A 465 40.75 25.32 0.00
C CYS A 465 42.18 25.30 -0.60
N THR A 466 42.84 26.42 -0.55
CA THR A 466 44.28 26.57 -0.93
C THR A 466 45.17 26.72 0.30
N HIS A 467 44.61 27.13 1.41
CA HIS A 467 45.33 27.39 2.67
C HIS A 467 44.61 26.72 3.85
N ALA A 468 45.33 26.55 4.94
CA ALA A 468 44.78 26.10 6.22
C ALA A 468 45.28 27.00 7.35
N GLU A 469 44.54 27.13 8.42
CA GLU A 469 44.95 27.87 9.61
C GLU A 469 45.48 26.89 10.68
N SER A 470 46.80 26.89 10.90
CA SER A 470 47.46 26.09 11.93
C SER A 470 48.11 27.04 12.94
N LYS A 471 47.83 26.84 14.23
CA LYS A 471 48.36 27.61 15.35
C LYS A 471 48.21 29.16 15.16
N GLY A 472 47.09 29.58 14.64
CA GLY A 472 46.76 30.98 14.36
C GLY A 472 47.50 31.64 13.18
N LYS A 473 48.22 30.81 12.35
CA LYS A 473 48.86 31.27 11.12
C LYS A 473 48.25 30.63 9.91
N ILE A 474 48.09 31.40 8.84
CA ILE A 474 47.61 30.88 7.55
C ILE A 474 48.84 30.25 6.86
N VAL A 475 48.76 28.94 6.59
CA VAL A 475 49.77 28.15 5.90
C VAL A 475 49.23 27.56 4.60
N PRO A 476 50.05 27.38 3.55
CA PRO A 476 49.61 26.72 2.34
C PRO A 476 49.13 25.30 2.64
N LEU A 477 48.02 24.86 2.00
CA LEU A 477 47.45 23.53 2.11
C LEU A 477 48.31 22.55 1.27
N THR A 478 49.47 22.14 1.81
CA THR A 478 50.35 21.16 1.16
C THR A 478 49.76 19.75 1.25
N ASP A 479 50.27 18.82 0.41
CA ASP A 479 49.84 17.40 0.43
C ASP A 479 50.02 16.75 1.79
N LYS A 480 51.05 17.14 2.56
CA LYS A 480 51.27 16.68 3.95
C LYS A 480 50.15 17.15 4.91
N VAL A 481 49.73 18.41 4.80
CA VAL A 481 48.65 18.96 5.61
C VAL A 481 47.31 18.34 5.19
N ARG A 482 47.10 18.18 3.89
CA ARG A 482 45.90 17.52 3.34
C ARG A 482 45.78 16.06 3.85
N ALA A 483 46.87 15.29 3.76
CA ALA A 483 46.92 13.91 4.25
C ALA A 483 46.70 13.81 5.77
N TYR A 484 47.22 14.77 6.54
CA TYR A 484 47.02 14.84 8.00
C TYR A 484 45.53 15.12 8.32
N VAL A 485 44.91 16.06 7.65
CA VAL A 485 43.52 16.41 7.80
C VAL A 485 42.60 15.22 7.50
N LEU A 486 42.84 14.54 6.38
CA LEU A 486 42.04 13.35 5.98
C LEU A 486 42.21 12.22 7.01
N ARG A 487 43.45 11.96 7.49
CA ARG A 487 43.69 10.95 8.52
C ARG A 487 42.94 11.28 9.81
N LYS A 488 42.94 12.57 10.24
CA LYS A 488 42.24 12.99 11.46
C LYS A 488 40.73 12.86 11.35
N ALA A 489 40.17 13.24 10.22
CA ALA A 489 38.76 13.02 9.90
C ALA A 489 38.41 11.51 9.89
N ASP A 490 39.32 10.69 9.34
CA ASP A 490 39.15 9.24 9.30
C ASP A 490 39.21 8.57 10.70
N GLU A 491 40.06 9.04 11.60
CA GLU A 491 40.08 8.60 13.00
C GLU A 491 38.78 8.87 13.72
N LEU A 492 38.21 10.07 13.56
CA LEU A 492 36.92 10.46 14.14
C LEU A 492 35.76 9.66 13.52
N ASN A 493 35.75 9.51 12.18
CA ASN A 493 34.76 8.68 11.48
C ASN A 493 34.84 7.21 11.94
N GLY A 494 36.04 6.69 12.19
CA GLY A 494 36.25 5.33 12.74
C GLY A 494 35.67 5.15 14.15
N GLY A 495 35.56 6.24 14.92
CA GLY A 495 34.88 6.30 16.20
C GLY A 495 33.34 6.42 16.08
N GLY A 496 32.78 6.44 14.87
CA GLY A 496 31.33 6.56 14.64
C GLY A 496 30.83 8.00 14.57
N MET A 497 31.70 8.97 14.45
CA MET A 497 31.35 10.38 14.37
C MET A 497 31.28 10.85 12.92
N ARG A 498 30.29 11.66 12.58
CA ARG A 498 30.21 12.32 11.27
C ARG A 498 31.03 13.62 11.32
N VAL A 499 32.01 13.75 10.42
CA VAL A 499 32.91 14.90 10.38
C VAL A 499 32.59 15.81 9.20
N ILE A 500 32.42 17.12 9.44
CA ILE A 500 32.37 18.16 8.42
C ILE A 500 33.46 19.19 8.64
N ALA A 501 33.93 19.77 7.54
CA ALA A 501 34.94 20.83 7.58
C ALA A 501 34.30 22.20 7.52
N VAL A 502 34.99 23.19 8.10
CA VAL A 502 34.60 24.60 8.09
C VAL A 502 35.75 25.43 7.51
N ALA A 503 35.44 26.24 6.52
CA ALA A 503 36.41 27.14 5.89
C ALA A 503 35.85 28.58 5.80
N GLN A 504 36.74 29.54 5.61
CA GLN A 504 36.39 30.94 5.45
C GLN A 504 37.17 31.62 4.32
N LYS A 505 36.58 32.68 3.77
CA LYS A 505 37.23 33.63 2.85
C LYS A 505 36.85 35.06 3.25
N THR A 506 37.85 35.92 3.40
CA THR A 506 37.63 37.33 3.81
C THR A 506 37.50 38.21 2.58
N ASN A 507 36.55 39.13 2.58
CA ASN A 507 36.23 40.06 1.48
C ASN A 507 36.11 39.32 0.14
N PRO A 508 35.18 38.35 0.00
CA PRO A 508 35.18 37.44 -1.13
C PRO A 508 34.83 38.09 -2.46
N ALA A 509 33.79 38.91 -2.52
CA ALA A 509 33.36 39.64 -3.68
C ALA A 509 32.52 40.88 -3.28
N PRO A 510 32.26 41.83 -4.21
CA PRO A 510 31.31 42.92 -3.96
C PRO A 510 29.89 42.39 -3.68
N GLU A 511 29.11 43.13 -2.89
CA GLU A 511 27.74 42.77 -2.57
C GLU A 511 26.86 42.55 -3.81
N GLY A 512 25.99 41.55 -3.76
CA GLY A 512 25.01 41.23 -4.80
C GLY A 512 25.54 40.39 -5.96
N GLN A 513 26.78 39.87 -5.89
CA GLN A 513 27.41 39.06 -6.95
C GLN A 513 27.91 37.70 -6.46
N PHE A 514 27.45 37.20 -5.33
CA PHE A 514 27.90 35.90 -4.77
C PHE A 514 27.29 34.73 -5.51
N SER A 515 28.15 33.80 -5.89
CA SER A 515 27.77 32.60 -6.62
C SER A 515 28.64 31.40 -6.22
N THR A 516 28.37 30.22 -6.76
CA THR A 516 29.18 29.00 -6.56
C THR A 516 30.66 29.22 -7.00
N ALA A 517 30.94 30.16 -7.91
CA ALA A 517 32.30 30.50 -8.34
C ALA A 517 33.16 31.12 -7.24
N ASP A 518 32.53 31.71 -6.19
CA ASP A 518 33.24 32.31 -5.06
C ASP A 518 33.74 31.29 -4.04
N GLU A 519 33.23 30.06 -4.08
CA GLU A 519 33.64 28.95 -3.24
C GLU A 519 34.99 28.35 -3.66
N LYS A 520 36.00 29.18 -3.83
CA LYS A 520 37.36 28.79 -4.17
C LYS A 520 38.39 29.63 -3.40
N ASP A 521 39.62 29.15 -3.36
CA ASP A 521 40.74 29.78 -2.67
C ASP A 521 40.43 30.09 -1.19
N MET A 522 39.82 29.12 -0.52
CA MET A 522 39.39 29.27 0.87
C MET A 522 40.49 28.88 1.86
N VAL A 523 40.33 29.30 3.10
CA VAL A 523 41.18 28.92 4.23
C VAL A 523 40.43 27.97 5.11
N LEU A 524 40.89 26.71 5.20
CA LEU A 524 40.37 25.70 6.13
C LEU A 524 40.67 26.11 7.56
N ILE A 525 39.65 26.20 8.43
CA ILE A 525 39.84 26.59 9.84
C ILE A 525 39.71 25.41 10.81
N GLY A 526 38.99 24.36 10.43
CA GLY A 526 38.88 23.15 11.29
C GLY A 526 37.70 22.26 10.94
N PHE A 527 37.33 21.46 11.95
CA PHE A 527 36.31 20.41 11.81
C PHE A 527 35.27 20.48 12.92
N LEU A 528 34.11 19.99 12.60
CA LEU A 528 33.05 19.65 13.53
C LEU A 528 32.83 18.14 13.49
N ALA A 529 32.79 17.48 14.63
CA ALA A 529 32.49 16.05 14.71
C ALA A 529 31.17 15.85 15.48
N PHE A 530 30.25 15.19 14.82
CA PHE A 530 28.91 14.95 15.30
C PHE A 530 28.70 13.48 15.64
N LEU A 531 28.07 13.23 16.76
CA LEU A 531 27.59 11.91 17.15
C LEU A 531 26.13 11.77 16.72
N ASP A 532 25.83 10.67 16.05
CA ASP A 532 24.49 10.27 15.63
C ASP A 532 24.10 9.00 16.39
N PRO A 533 23.55 9.14 17.63
CA PRO A 533 23.34 7.99 18.50
C PRO A 533 22.28 7.05 17.96
N PRO A 534 22.47 5.72 18.01
CA PRO A 534 21.44 4.77 17.62
C PRO A 534 20.23 4.88 18.56
N LYS A 535 19.04 4.56 18.07
CA LYS A 535 17.85 4.44 18.90
C LYS A 535 17.97 3.20 19.80
N GLU A 536 17.48 3.30 21.01
CA GLU A 536 17.51 2.19 21.96
C GLU A 536 16.76 0.95 21.44
N THR A 537 15.65 1.17 20.72
CA THR A 537 14.80 0.10 20.17
C THR A 537 15.36 -0.59 18.94
N THR A 538 16.33 0.02 18.25
CA THR A 538 16.80 -0.47 16.93
C THR A 538 17.36 -1.89 16.99
N ARG A 539 18.14 -2.21 18.02
CA ARG A 539 18.76 -3.54 18.18
C ARG A 539 17.69 -4.62 18.32
N ASP A 540 16.71 -4.38 19.18
CA ASP A 540 15.61 -5.33 19.45
C ASP A 540 14.71 -5.48 18.23
N ALA A 541 14.45 -4.38 17.51
CA ALA A 541 13.66 -4.40 16.29
C ALA A 541 14.33 -5.19 15.15
N ILE A 542 15.64 -5.03 14.95
CA ILE A 542 16.41 -5.81 13.97
C ILE A 542 16.38 -7.30 14.34
N HIS A 543 16.50 -7.63 15.61
CA HIS A 543 16.40 -9.01 16.09
C HIS A 543 15.00 -9.59 15.83
N ALA A 544 13.96 -8.86 16.20
CA ALA A 544 12.57 -9.25 15.97
C ALA A 544 12.27 -9.46 14.46
N LEU A 545 12.67 -8.54 13.59
CA LEU A 545 12.51 -8.68 12.14
C LEU A 545 13.20 -9.95 11.60
N ARG A 546 14.42 -10.27 12.11
CA ARG A 546 15.12 -11.50 11.74
C ARG A 546 14.43 -12.77 12.21
N GLU A 547 13.80 -12.75 13.39
CA GLU A 547 12.99 -13.89 13.89
C GLU A 547 11.79 -14.17 12.97
N TYR A 548 11.28 -13.14 12.32
CA TYR A 548 10.25 -13.24 11.29
C TYR A 548 10.82 -13.41 9.87
N GLY A 549 12.13 -13.73 9.72
CA GLY A 549 12.73 -14.02 8.42
C GLY A 549 12.89 -12.80 7.53
N VAL A 550 12.97 -11.58 8.08
CA VAL A 550 13.24 -10.35 7.33
C VAL A 550 14.72 -9.98 7.53
N GLY A 551 15.50 -10.02 6.46
CA GLY A 551 16.89 -9.57 6.43
C GLY A 551 16.96 -8.04 6.32
N VAL A 552 17.72 -7.38 7.21
CA VAL A 552 17.89 -5.92 7.15
C VAL A 552 19.19 -5.57 6.44
N LYS A 553 19.13 -4.66 5.46
CA LYS A 553 20.27 -4.12 4.71
C LYS A 553 20.30 -2.59 4.80
N ILE A 554 21.48 -2.03 4.98
CA ILE A 554 21.68 -0.58 5.11
C ILE A 554 22.22 -0.02 3.80
N LEU A 555 21.51 0.95 3.22
CA LEU A 555 21.85 1.64 1.99
C LEU A 555 21.93 3.15 2.27
N THR A 556 23.15 3.66 2.47
CA THR A 556 23.35 5.05 2.91
C THR A 556 24.33 5.82 2.03
N GLY A 557 24.12 7.14 1.94
CA GLY A 557 25.08 8.08 1.35
C GLY A 557 26.26 8.42 2.26
N ASP A 558 26.20 8.00 3.54
CA ASP A 558 27.21 8.32 4.55
C ASP A 558 28.53 7.54 4.36
N ASN A 559 29.56 7.98 5.09
CA ASN A 559 30.87 7.35 5.11
C ASN A 559 30.79 5.92 5.66
N GLU A 560 31.57 5.01 5.06
CA GLU A 560 31.62 3.59 5.40
C GLU A 560 32.00 3.34 6.87
N LYS A 561 32.96 4.10 7.42
CA LYS A 561 33.47 3.90 8.78
C LYS A 561 32.41 4.24 9.82
N VAL A 562 31.71 5.36 9.64
CA VAL A 562 30.59 5.77 10.49
C VAL A 562 29.47 4.75 10.44
N THR A 563 29.12 4.30 9.23
CA THR A 563 28.05 3.30 9.02
C THR A 563 28.40 1.97 9.69
N CYS A 564 29.63 1.49 9.52
CA CYS A 564 30.09 0.25 10.17
C CYS A 564 30.08 0.36 11.69
N ALA A 565 30.50 1.49 12.26
CA ALA A 565 30.51 1.70 13.71
C ALA A 565 29.07 1.61 14.28
N ILE A 566 28.09 2.28 13.64
CA ILE A 566 26.68 2.23 14.05
C ILE A 566 26.10 0.83 13.86
N CYS A 567 26.34 0.18 12.71
CA CYS A 567 25.87 -1.19 12.47
C CYS A 567 26.35 -2.18 13.53
N ARG A 568 27.62 -2.08 13.98
CA ARG A 568 28.13 -2.92 15.06
C ARG A 568 27.42 -2.66 16.39
N GLN A 569 27.14 -1.40 16.72
CA GLN A 569 26.43 -1.02 17.96
C GLN A 569 25.00 -1.62 18.00
N VAL A 570 24.32 -1.69 16.85
CA VAL A 570 22.97 -2.28 16.76
C VAL A 570 22.98 -3.79 16.47
N GLY A 571 24.16 -4.45 16.49
CA GLY A 571 24.28 -5.91 16.34
C GLY A 571 24.15 -6.42 14.90
N MET A 572 24.46 -5.58 13.91
CA MET A 572 24.51 -5.98 12.51
C MET A 572 25.92 -6.38 12.09
N ASN A 573 26.03 -7.36 11.17
CA ASN A 573 27.32 -7.72 10.56
C ASN A 573 27.73 -6.63 9.55
N ALA A 574 28.86 -5.99 9.81
CA ALA A 574 29.47 -4.94 8.99
C ALA A 574 30.92 -5.28 8.60
N GLU A 575 31.25 -6.56 8.41
CA GLU A 575 32.59 -6.99 8.00
C GLU A 575 32.90 -6.68 6.54
N ARG A 576 31.86 -6.71 5.69
CA ARG A 576 31.96 -6.40 4.26
C ARG A 576 31.02 -5.26 3.92
N VAL A 577 31.57 -4.25 3.27
CA VAL A 577 30.84 -3.06 2.79
C VAL A 577 31.06 -2.95 1.29
N LEU A 578 30.02 -2.58 0.56
CA LEU A 578 30.10 -2.22 -0.85
C LEU A 578 29.96 -0.70 -0.98
N LEU A 579 30.86 -0.08 -1.72
CA LEU A 579 30.84 1.36 -1.95
C LEU A 579 30.12 1.70 -3.27
N GLY A 580 29.66 2.94 -3.41
CA GLY A 580 29.02 3.40 -4.64
C GLY A 580 29.90 3.21 -5.88
N ALA A 581 31.20 3.47 -5.78
CA ALA A 581 32.16 3.26 -6.87
C ALA A 581 32.29 1.77 -7.29
N ASP A 582 32.18 0.85 -6.33
CA ASP A 582 32.20 -0.59 -6.62
C ASP A 582 30.92 -1.01 -7.38
N ILE A 583 29.77 -0.42 -7.01
CA ILE A 583 28.48 -0.67 -7.68
C ILE A 583 28.52 -0.22 -9.14
N ASP A 584 29.11 0.94 -9.42
CA ASP A 584 29.22 1.45 -10.79
C ASP A 584 30.15 0.58 -11.67
N ALA A 585 31.14 -0.07 -11.06
CA ALA A 585 32.06 -0.98 -11.74
C ALA A 585 31.46 -2.38 -12.02
N MET A 586 30.34 -2.75 -11.36
CA MET A 586 29.71 -4.07 -11.50
C MET A 586 28.57 -4.04 -12.52
N ASP A 587 28.40 -5.14 -13.25
CA ASP A 587 27.14 -5.40 -13.98
C ASP A 587 26.02 -5.82 -13.00
N ASP A 588 24.79 -5.90 -13.50
CA ASP A 588 23.63 -6.20 -12.65
C ASP A 588 23.65 -7.62 -12.07
N GLU A 589 24.27 -8.58 -12.77
CA GLU A 589 24.35 -9.96 -12.29
C GLU A 589 25.37 -10.10 -11.16
N ALA A 590 26.54 -9.51 -11.28
CA ALA A 590 27.58 -9.46 -10.25
C ALA A 590 27.07 -8.67 -9.02
N LEU A 591 26.42 -7.53 -9.27
CA LEU A 591 25.79 -6.74 -8.20
C LEU A 591 24.73 -7.54 -7.45
N ALA A 592 23.88 -8.28 -8.15
CA ALA A 592 22.84 -9.09 -7.54
C ALA A 592 23.42 -10.18 -6.61
N GLN A 593 24.48 -10.87 -7.07
CA GLN A 593 25.18 -11.89 -6.24
C GLN A 593 25.87 -11.27 -5.02
N ALA A 594 26.46 -10.08 -5.17
CA ALA A 594 27.07 -9.34 -4.07
C ALA A 594 26.00 -8.85 -3.09
N ALA A 595 24.89 -8.30 -3.61
CA ALA A 595 23.83 -7.75 -2.80
C ALA A 595 23.09 -8.78 -1.94
N GLU A 596 23.04 -10.05 -2.34
CA GLU A 596 22.52 -11.13 -1.48
C GLU A 596 23.36 -11.31 -0.19
N LYS A 597 24.69 -11.22 -0.29
CA LYS A 597 25.62 -11.54 0.79
C LYS A 597 25.97 -10.35 1.67
N ILE A 598 25.92 -9.14 1.12
CA ILE A 598 26.35 -7.91 1.78
C ILE A 598 25.16 -7.25 2.46
N THR A 599 25.40 -6.78 3.70
CA THR A 599 24.40 -6.10 4.52
C THR A 599 24.52 -4.58 4.54
N VAL A 600 25.71 -4.05 4.24
CA VAL A 600 26.01 -2.63 4.36
C VAL A 600 26.54 -2.08 3.04
N PHE A 601 25.89 -1.02 2.56
CA PHE A 601 26.23 -0.28 1.36
C PHE A 601 26.42 1.19 1.73
N ALA A 602 27.56 1.78 1.41
CA ALA A 602 27.93 3.12 1.84
C ALA A 602 28.34 4.04 0.67
N LYS A 603 28.30 5.35 0.89
CA LYS A 603 28.59 6.39 -0.13
C LYS A 603 27.75 6.24 -1.40
N LEU A 604 26.48 5.87 -1.25
CA LEU A 604 25.57 5.63 -2.37
C LEU A 604 24.90 6.93 -2.84
N SER A 605 24.80 7.08 -4.15
CA SER A 605 23.85 8.01 -4.79
C SER A 605 22.42 7.45 -4.76
N PRO A 606 21.39 8.31 -4.95
CA PRO A 606 20.00 7.86 -5.04
C PRO A 606 19.75 6.81 -6.14
N ALA A 607 20.39 6.96 -7.29
CA ALA A 607 20.32 6.01 -8.40
C ALA A 607 20.92 4.64 -8.05
N GLN A 608 22.06 4.62 -7.35
CA GLN A 608 22.69 3.38 -6.88
C GLN A 608 21.84 2.66 -5.82
N LYS A 609 21.19 3.41 -4.90
CA LYS A 609 20.22 2.83 -3.96
C LYS A 609 19.09 2.11 -4.69
N ALA A 610 18.49 2.77 -5.69
CA ALA A 610 17.41 2.19 -6.50
C ALA A 610 17.89 0.96 -7.31
N ARG A 611 19.13 0.98 -7.83
CA ARG A 611 19.73 -0.13 -8.56
C ARG A 611 19.91 -1.37 -7.67
N VAL A 612 20.41 -1.22 -6.45
CA VAL A 612 20.56 -2.33 -5.47
C VAL A 612 19.19 -2.95 -5.16
N VAL A 613 18.15 -2.13 -4.92
CA VAL A 613 16.79 -2.61 -4.69
C VAL A 613 16.27 -3.39 -5.90
N THR A 614 16.49 -2.88 -7.11
CA THR A 614 16.02 -3.49 -8.36
C THR A 614 16.63 -4.87 -8.58
N VAL A 615 17.95 -5.03 -8.40
CA VAL A 615 18.63 -6.32 -8.61
C VAL A 615 18.22 -7.36 -7.57
N LEU A 616 17.97 -6.97 -6.31
CA LEU A 616 17.43 -7.87 -5.28
C LEU A 616 16.03 -8.38 -5.67
N ARG A 617 15.14 -7.51 -6.18
CA ARG A 617 13.82 -7.91 -6.68
C ARG A 617 13.92 -8.86 -7.88
N GLN A 618 14.84 -8.62 -8.80
CA GLN A 618 15.07 -9.50 -9.95
C GLN A 618 15.52 -10.91 -9.54
N LYS A 619 16.17 -11.06 -8.39
CA LYS A 619 16.51 -12.36 -7.79
C LYS A 619 15.33 -13.06 -7.13
N GLY A 620 14.17 -12.43 -7.06
CA GLY A 620 12.94 -13.01 -6.52
C GLY A 620 12.67 -12.65 -5.06
N HIS A 621 13.44 -11.74 -4.48
CA HIS A 621 13.15 -11.20 -3.15
C HIS A 621 11.97 -10.23 -3.17
N SER A 622 11.23 -10.19 -2.08
CA SER A 622 10.22 -9.17 -1.81
C SER A 622 10.86 -8.07 -0.96
N VAL A 623 11.19 -6.96 -1.59
CA VAL A 623 12.02 -5.92 -1.00
C VAL A 623 11.17 -4.76 -0.50
N GLY A 624 11.28 -4.45 0.80
CA GLY A 624 10.84 -3.18 1.38
C GLY A 624 11.97 -2.17 1.39
N TYR A 625 11.67 -0.90 1.16
CA TYR A 625 12.61 0.20 1.35
C TYR A 625 12.02 1.25 2.28
N MET A 626 12.75 1.55 3.37
CA MET A 626 12.35 2.58 4.34
C MET A 626 13.30 3.78 4.26
N GLY A 627 12.71 4.96 4.07
CA GLY A 627 13.45 6.22 4.01
C GLY A 627 12.57 7.43 4.30
N ASP A 628 13.19 8.59 4.56
CA ASP A 628 12.53 9.83 4.92
C ASP A 628 13.02 11.05 4.13
N GLY A 629 14.06 10.89 3.33
CA GLY A 629 14.69 11.93 2.55
C GLY A 629 14.37 11.89 1.05
N ILE A 630 14.75 12.97 0.35
CA ILE A 630 14.67 13.08 -1.12
C ILE A 630 15.47 11.95 -1.78
N ASN A 631 16.62 11.61 -1.21
CA ASN A 631 17.55 10.61 -1.72
C ASN A 631 16.98 9.18 -1.76
N ASP A 632 15.89 8.94 -1.02
CA ASP A 632 15.28 7.63 -0.86
C ASP A 632 14.10 7.39 -1.80
N ALA A 633 13.51 8.47 -2.35
CA ALA A 633 12.31 8.41 -3.18
C ALA A 633 12.43 7.44 -4.37
N ALA A 634 13.57 7.46 -5.06
CA ALA A 634 13.82 6.56 -6.20
C ALA A 634 13.90 5.08 -5.77
N ALA A 635 14.57 4.79 -4.64
CA ALA A 635 14.67 3.44 -4.10
C ALA A 635 13.33 2.93 -3.55
N MET A 636 12.52 3.82 -2.93
CA MET A 636 11.17 3.49 -2.46
C MET A 636 10.24 3.12 -3.62
N LYS A 637 10.29 3.84 -4.74
CA LYS A 637 9.53 3.52 -5.96
C LYS A 637 10.00 2.22 -6.63
N ALA A 638 11.29 1.91 -6.51
CA ALA A 638 11.86 0.67 -7.04
C ALA A 638 11.52 -0.56 -6.19
N ALA A 639 11.18 -0.39 -4.90
CA ALA A 639 10.84 -1.48 -3.98
C ALA A 639 9.43 -2.05 -4.22
N ASP A 640 9.15 -3.24 -3.66
CA ASP A 640 7.80 -3.80 -3.63
C ASP A 640 6.92 -3.08 -2.59
N VAL A 641 7.55 -2.57 -1.53
CA VAL A 641 6.91 -1.73 -0.51
C VAL A 641 7.81 -0.54 -0.21
N GLY A 642 7.40 0.65 -0.65
CA GLY A 642 7.99 1.90 -0.18
C GLY A 642 7.41 2.25 1.19
N ILE A 643 8.26 2.51 2.18
CA ILE A 643 7.89 2.81 3.56
C ILE A 643 8.47 4.17 3.93
N SER A 644 7.64 5.07 4.43
CA SER A 644 8.07 6.37 4.94
C SER A 644 7.57 6.60 6.36
N VAL A 645 7.88 7.76 6.91
CA VAL A 645 7.43 8.19 8.23
C VAL A 645 6.65 9.50 8.12
N ASP A 646 5.83 9.80 9.10
CA ASP A 646 4.99 11.01 9.11
C ASP A 646 5.81 12.30 9.08
N THR A 647 7.00 12.29 9.67
CA THR A 647 7.95 13.43 9.71
C THR A 647 8.85 13.54 8.47
N ALA A 648 8.68 12.66 7.48
CA ALA A 648 9.47 12.67 6.25
C ALA A 648 9.11 13.85 5.33
N VAL A 649 10.02 14.16 4.39
CA VAL A 649 9.74 15.12 3.33
C VAL A 649 8.63 14.63 2.39
N ASP A 650 7.92 15.54 1.76
CA ASP A 650 6.71 15.24 0.99
C ASP A 650 6.94 14.24 -0.14
N ILE A 651 8.05 14.35 -0.86
CA ILE A 651 8.40 13.41 -1.94
C ILE A 651 8.61 11.99 -1.40
N ALA A 652 9.14 11.83 -0.19
CA ALA A 652 9.30 10.53 0.43
C ALA A 652 7.94 9.95 0.82
N LYS A 653 7.07 10.75 1.47
CA LYS A 653 5.68 10.33 1.77
C LYS A 653 4.91 9.97 0.52
N GLU A 654 5.05 10.74 -0.58
CA GLU A 654 4.36 10.48 -1.84
C GLU A 654 4.86 9.21 -2.52
N SER A 655 6.14 8.93 -2.44
CA SER A 655 6.77 7.73 -3.01
C SER A 655 6.47 6.45 -2.21
N ALA A 656 5.99 6.58 -0.97
CA ALA A 656 5.69 5.47 -0.07
C ALA A 656 4.27 4.95 -0.27
N SER A 657 4.12 3.63 -0.17
CA SER A 657 2.83 2.94 -0.07
C SER A 657 2.39 2.71 1.38
N VAL A 658 3.33 2.83 2.33
CA VAL A 658 3.11 2.68 3.77
C VAL A 658 3.77 3.85 4.51
N VAL A 659 3.07 4.47 5.46
CA VAL A 659 3.59 5.54 6.31
C VAL A 659 3.48 5.13 7.77
N LEU A 660 4.60 5.20 8.49
CA LEU A 660 4.64 4.96 9.93
C LEU A 660 4.41 6.27 10.67
N LEU A 661 3.46 6.31 11.60
CA LEU A 661 3.19 7.50 12.45
C LEU A 661 4.25 7.69 13.54
N GLU A 662 5.02 6.67 13.81
CA GLU A 662 6.18 6.73 14.71
C GLU A 662 7.39 6.18 13.95
N LYS A 663 8.49 6.91 14.00
CA LYS A 663 9.73 6.57 13.32
C LYS A 663 10.49 5.47 14.11
N ASP A 664 9.89 4.28 14.19
CA ASP A 664 10.43 3.12 14.92
C ASP A 664 10.25 1.83 14.11
N LEU A 665 11.33 1.04 14.00
CA LEU A 665 11.32 -0.25 13.32
C LEU A 665 10.45 -1.31 14.02
N MET A 666 10.18 -1.17 15.33
CA MET A 666 9.22 -2.02 16.04
C MET A 666 7.79 -1.84 15.54
N VAL A 667 7.44 -0.63 15.11
CA VAL A 667 6.14 -0.36 14.47
C VAL A 667 6.04 -1.06 13.13
N LEU A 668 7.14 -1.08 12.37
CA LEU A 668 7.21 -1.80 11.09
C LEU A 668 7.08 -3.32 11.28
N GLU A 669 7.73 -3.88 12.31
CA GLU A 669 7.62 -5.31 12.64
C GLU A 669 6.17 -5.72 12.88
N LYS A 670 5.40 -4.94 13.64
CA LYS A 670 3.97 -5.16 13.82
C LYS A 670 3.18 -5.12 12.52
N GLY A 671 3.54 -4.19 11.62
CA GLY A 671 2.97 -4.11 10.29
C GLY A 671 3.21 -5.37 9.47
N VAL A 672 4.42 -5.92 9.49
CA VAL A 672 4.78 -7.17 8.80
C VAL A 672 3.97 -8.35 9.35
N ILE A 673 3.85 -8.46 10.67
CA ILE A 673 3.07 -9.52 11.33
C ILE A 673 1.59 -9.44 10.93
N GLU A 674 0.99 -8.26 10.98
CA GLU A 674 -0.41 -8.09 10.57
C GLU A 674 -0.61 -8.37 9.07
N GLY A 675 0.32 -7.95 8.21
CA GLY A 675 0.32 -8.30 6.79
C GLY A 675 0.29 -9.82 6.55
N ARG A 676 1.09 -10.57 7.30
CA ARG A 676 1.12 -12.04 7.23
C ARG A 676 -0.16 -12.69 7.75
N LYS A 677 -0.77 -12.15 8.80
CA LYS A 677 -2.09 -12.63 9.29
C LYS A 677 -3.17 -12.45 8.24
N ILE A 678 -3.19 -11.29 7.58
CA ILE A 678 -4.16 -10.99 6.53
C ILE A 678 -3.98 -11.94 5.35
N TYR A 679 -2.73 -12.12 4.88
CA TYR A 679 -2.40 -13.04 3.81
C TYR A 679 -2.81 -14.48 4.17
N ALA A 680 -2.50 -14.95 5.38
CA ALA A 680 -2.90 -16.27 5.85
C ALA A 680 -4.42 -16.48 5.79
N ASN A 681 -5.20 -15.51 6.26
CA ASN A 681 -6.66 -15.61 6.27
C ASN A 681 -7.26 -15.59 4.86
N MET A 682 -6.70 -14.81 3.93
CA MET A 682 -7.09 -14.88 2.52
C MET A 682 -6.78 -16.24 1.92
N MET A 683 -5.58 -16.80 2.18
CA MET A 683 -5.19 -18.12 1.67
C MET A 683 -6.01 -19.25 2.25
N LYS A 684 -6.42 -19.17 3.54
CA LYS A 684 -7.38 -20.12 4.13
C LYS A 684 -8.67 -20.16 3.32
N TYR A 685 -9.30 -19.00 3.09
CA TYR A 685 -10.54 -18.95 2.33
C TYR A 685 -10.38 -19.52 0.93
N ILE A 686 -9.35 -19.09 0.20
CA ILE A 686 -9.12 -19.52 -1.19
C ILE A 686 -8.93 -21.03 -1.28
N LYS A 687 -8.07 -21.61 -0.44
CA LYS A 687 -7.80 -23.05 -0.45
C LYS A 687 -9.01 -23.88 0.01
N MET A 688 -9.74 -23.40 1.02
CA MET A 688 -10.97 -24.05 1.51
C MET A 688 -12.05 -24.09 0.44
N THR A 689 -12.37 -22.92 -0.14
CA THR A 689 -13.40 -22.81 -1.17
C THR A 689 -13.05 -23.60 -2.42
N ALA A 690 -11.79 -23.55 -2.87
CA ALA A 690 -11.35 -24.34 -4.01
C ALA A 690 -11.47 -25.86 -3.76
N ALA A 691 -11.06 -26.33 -2.58
CA ALA A 691 -11.14 -27.74 -2.22
C ALA A 691 -12.59 -28.22 -2.04
N SER A 692 -13.43 -27.40 -1.36
CA SER A 692 -14.85 -27.70 -1.15
C SER A 692 -15.63 -27.77 -2.47
N ASN A 693 -15.48 -26.78 -3.33
CA ASN A 693 -16.15 -26.74 -4.62
C ASN A 693 -15.74 -27.91 -5.50
N PHE A 694 -14.44 -28.28 -5.50
CA PHE A 694 -13.97 -29.47 -6.25
C PHE A 694 -14.57 -30.75 -5.72
N GLY A 695 -14.60 -30.92 -4.37
CA GLY A 695 -15.21 -32.08 -3.73
C GLY A 695 -16.69 -32.22 -4.06
N ASN A 696 -17.46 -31.14 -3.89
CA ASN A 696 -18.90 -31.11 -4.19
C ASN A 696 -19.22 -31.49 -5.64
N MET A 697 -18.43 -30.99 -6.61
CA MET A 697 -18.63 -31.37 -8.01
C MET A 697 -18.42 -32.83 -8.25
N PHE A 698 -17.37 -33.40 -7.67
CA PHE A 698 -17.07 -34.82 -7.84
C PHE A 698 -18.17 -35.69 -7.24
N SER A 699 -18.71 -35.27 -6.08
CA SER A 699 -19.82 -35.91 -5.41
C SER A 699 -21.12 -35.84 -6.22
N VAL A 700 -21.45 -34.67 -6.78
CA VAL A 700 -22.62 -34.49 -7.65
C VAL A 700 -22.50 -35.33 -8.91
N LEU A 701 -21.31 -35.35 -9.55
CA LEU A 701 -21.08 -36.14 -10.75
C LEU A 701 -21.29 -37.67 -10.47
N ALA A 702 -20.70 -38.14 -9.35
CA ALA A 702 -20.85 -39.52 -8.93
C ALA A 702 -22.32 -39.86 -8.66
N ALA A 703 -23.03 -38.99 -7.92
CA ALA A 703 -24.45 -39.21 -7.63
C ALA A 703 -25.31 -39.20 -8.90
N SER A 704 -25.11 -38.24 -9.80
CA SER A 704 -25.85 -38.18 -11.08
C SER A 704 -25.64 -39.34 -11.99
N ALA A 705 -24.50 -40.07 -11.88
CA ALA A 705 -24.22 -41.26 -12.68
C ALA A 705 -24.94 -42.52 -12.18
N PHE A 706 -25.32 -42.59 -10.91
CA PHE A 706 -25.83 -43.81 -10.28
C PHE A 706 -27.26 -43.72 -9.74
N LEU A 707 -27.76 -42.49 -9.46
CA LEU A 707 -29.10 -42.29 -8.92
C LEU A 707 -30.16 -42.12 -10.04
N PRO A 708 -31.35 -42.70 -9.88
CA PRO A 708 -32.47 -42.53 -10.81
C PRO A 708 -33.31 -41.28 -10.56
N PHE A 709 -32.79 -40.30 -9.80
CA PHE A 709 -33.40 -39.01 -9.49
C PHE A 709 -32.30 -37.99 -9.19
N LEU A 710 -32.62 -36.68 -9.23
CA LEU A 710 -31.66 -35.65 -8.92
C LEU A 710 -31.13 -35.78 -7.49
N PRO A 711 -29.79 -35.81 -7.30
CA PRO A 711 -29.21 -36.07 -5.99
C PRO A 711 -29.49 -34.96 -4.96
N MET A 712 -29.74 -33.72 -5.43
CA MET A 712 -30.15 -32.58 -4.61
C MET A 712 -30.98 -31.63 -5.48
N ALA A 713 -31.99 -30.99 -4.90
CA ALA A 713 -32.75 -29.96 -5.61
C ALA A 713 -31.90 -28.70 -5.82
N SER A 714 -32.14 -28.00 -6.93
CA SER A 714 -31.43 -26.76 -7.27
C SER A 714 -31.50 -25.75 -6.14
N LEU A 715 -32.64 -25.61 -5.47
CA LEU A 715 -32.85 -24.71 -4.33
C LEU A 715 -31.98 -25.06 -3.13
N HIS A 716 -31.82 -26.39 -2.86
CA HIS A 716 -30.96 -26.86 -1.75
C HIS A 716 -29.49 -26.51 -1.98
N LEU A 717 -28.95 -26.67 -3.20
CA LEU A 717 -27.59 -26.27 -3.56
C LEU A 717 -27.33 -24.80 -3.35
N ILE A 718 -28.27 -23.96 -3.76
CA ILE A 718 -28.15 -22.51 -3.62
C ILE A 718 -28.22 -22.10 -2.14
N LEU A 719 -29.14 -22.68 -1.36
CA LEU A 719 -29.28 -22.41 0.07
C LEU A 719 -28.03 -22.86 0.84
N LEU A 720 -27.49 -24.03 0.50
CA LEU A 720 -26.25 -24.56 1.07
C LEU A 720 -25.08 -23.58 0.86
N ASN A 721 -24.90 -23.14 -0.38
CA ASN A 721 -23.83 -22.19 -0.72
C ASN A 721 -24.02 -20.85 -0.01
N LEU A 722 -25.24 -20.32 0.07
CA LEU A 722 -25.50 -19.06 0.76
C LEU A 722 -25.14 -19.14 2.26
N ILE A 723 -25.54 -20.21 2.95
CA ILE A 723 -25.26 -20.41 4.39
C ILE A 723 -23.75 -20.63 4.59
N TYR A 724 -23.09 -21.38 3.69
CA TYR A 724 -21.65 -21.56 3.71
C TYR A 724 -20.92 -20.23 3.52
N ASP A 725 -21.30 -19.42 2.55
CA ASP A 725 -20.71 -18.13 2.26
C ASP A 725 -20.88 -17.15 3.43
N ILE A 726 -22.04 -17.12 4.08
CA ILE A 726 -22.26 -16.34 5.30
C ILE A 726 -21.27 -16.80 6.38
N SER A 727 -21.06 -18.09 6.54
CA SER A 727 -20.12 -18.67 7.51
C SER A 727 -18.67 -18.24 7.21
N CYS A 728 -18.29 -18.15 5.93
CA CYS A 728 -16.99 -17.71 5.48
C CYS A 728 -16.71 -16.23 5.73
N THR A 729 -17.72 -15.38 5.90
CA THR A 729 -17.55 -13.94 6.14
C THR A 729 -16.75 -13.62 7.39
N ALA A 730 -16.63 -14.54 8.34
CA ALA A 730 -15.85 -14.38 9.57
C ALA A 730 -14.35 -14.70 9.40
N ILE A 731 -13.91 -15.32 8.30
CA ILE A 731 -12.51 -15.76 8.09
C ILE A 731 -11.51 -14.60 8.23
N PRO A 732 -11.77 -13.35 7.79
CA PRO A 732 -10.86 -12.22 8.01
C PRO A 732 -10.47 -12.00 9.49
N TRP A 733 -11.28 -12.46 10.44
CA TRP A 733 -11.03 -12.36 11.90
C TRP A 733 -10.45 -13.62 12.50
N ASP A 734 -10.12 -14.64 11.68
CA ASP A 734 -9.60 -15.90 12.22
C ASP A 734 -8.18 -15.76 12.78
N ASN A 735 -7.87 -16.62 13.77
CA ASN A 735 -6.56 -16.70 14.40
C ASN A 735 -5.54 -17.36 13.45
N VAL A 736 -4.30 -16.89 13.49
CA VAL A 736 -3.18 -17.45 12.71
C VAL A 736 -2.14 -18.01 13.66
N ASP A 737 -1.62 -19.19 13.36
CA ASP A 737 -0.60 -19.85 14.17
C ASP A 737 0.73 -19.08 14.10
N ALA A 738 1.40 -18.89 15.24
CA ALA A 738 2.64 -18.12 15.34
C ALA A 738 3.76 -18.64 14.42
N GLU A 739 3.82 -19.97 14.22
CA GLU A 739 4.81 -20.60 13.33
C GLU A 739 4.62 -20.20 11.86
N TYR A 740 3.39 -19.93 11.45
CA TYR A 740 3.11 -19.45 10.09
C TYR A 740 3.67 -18.04 9.87
N LEU A 741 3.63 -17.19 10.90
CA LEU A 741 4.06 -15.80 10.83
C LEU A 741 5.58 -15.63 10.71
N LYS A 742 6.37 -16.66 11.08
CA LYS A 742 7.84 -16.61 11.07
C LYS A 742 8.46 -16.64 9.66
N VAL A 743 7.73 -17.08 8.66
CA VAL A 743 8.27 -17.27 7.30
C VAL A 743 7.56 -16.34 6.32
N PRO A 744 8.29 -15.51 5.56
CA PRO A 744 7.73 -14.75 4.44
C PRO A 744 7.08 -15.67 3.41
N ARG A 745 5.95 -15.25 2.82
CA ARG A 745 5.26 -16.04 1.82
C ARG A 745 4.80 -15.16 0.67
N THR A 746 5.08 -15.64 -0.54
CA THR A 746 4.64 -15.02 -1.79
C THR A 746 3.46 -15.78 -2.38
N TRP A 747 2.77 -15.17 -3.34
CA TRP A 747 1.63 -15.78 -4.02
C TRP A 747 2.06 -16.99 -4.87
N ASP A 748 1.48 -18.18 -4.61
CA ASP A 748 1.66 -19.36 -5.44
C ASP A 748 0.32 -19.93 -5.92
N ALA A 749 -0.04 -19.66 -7.18
CA ALA A 749 -1.24 -20.19 -7.80
C ALA A 749 -1.18 -21.73 -8.03
N SER A 750 0.03 -22.27 -8.23
CA SER A 750 0.23 -23.71 -8.46
C SER A 750 -0.05 -24.53 -7.20
N GLY A 751 0.27 -23.99 -6.04
CA GLY A 751 -0.03 -24.57 -4.73
C GLY A 751 -1.53 -24.75 -4.48
N ILE A 752 -2.36 -23.84 -4.99
CA ILE A 752 -3.82 -23.91 -4.83
C ILE A 752 -4.38 -25.09 -5.63
N SER A 753 -3.98 -25.25 -6.88
CA SER A 753 -4.43 -26.36 -7.73
C SER A 753 -4.01 -27.73 -7.15
N ARG A 754 -2.77 -27.83 -6.65
CA ARG A 754 -2.29 -29.06 -5.98
C ARG A 754 -3.09 -29.37 -4.71
N PHE A 755 -3.40 -28.33 -3.92
CA PHE A 755 -4.19 -28.46 -2.71
C PHE A 755 -5.63 -28.91 -3.01
N MET A 756 -6.27 -28.33 -4.00
CA MET A 756 -7.61 -28.66 -4.47
C MET A 756 -7.71 -30.14 -4.89
N LEU A 757 -6.78 -30.62 -5.72
CA LEU A 757 -6.74 -32.02 -6.19
C LEU A 757 -6.43 -33.00 -5.07
N TRP A 758 -5.71 -32.59 -4.00
CA TRP A 758 -5.37 -33.49 -2.91
C TRP A 758 -6.46 -33.56 -1.84
N MET A 759 -7.06 -32.44 -1.49
CA MET A 759 -8.01 -32.35 -0.38
C MET A 759 -9.48 -32.49 -0.81
N GLY A 760 -9.82 -32.14 -2.05
CA GLY A 760 -11.19 -32.17 -2.56
C GLY A 760 -11.79 -33.60 -2.54
N PRO A 761 -11.13 -34.63 -3.08
CA PRO A 761 -11.68 -35.98 -3.09
C PRO A 761 -11.92 -36.59 -1.70
N VAL A 762 -11.35 -36.01 -0.65
CA VAL A 762 -11.54 -36.50 0.73
C VAL A 762 -13.00 -36.36 1.19
N SER A 763 -13.65 -35.23 0.87
CA SER A 763 -15.08 -35.06 1.18
C SER A 763 -15.95 -35.97 0.35
N SER A 764 -15.66 -36.12 -0.94
CA SER A 764 -16.46 -36.94 -1.86
C SER A 764 -16.54 -38.41 -1.43
N LEU A 765 -15.52 -38.95 -0.78
CA LEU A 765 -15.56 -40.31 -0.24
C LEU A 765 -16.68 -40.48 0.81
N PHE A 766 -16.85 -39.44 1.66
CA PHE A 766 -17.89 -39.45 2.70
C PHE A 766 -19.26 -39.09 2.16
N ASP A 767 -19.34 -38.25 1.12
CA ASP A 767 -20.58 -38.02 0.37
C ASP A 767 -21.09 -39.36 -0.25
N ILE A 768 -20.20 -40.11 -0.90
CA ILE A 768 -20.54 -41.44 -1.45
C ILE A 768 -21.00 -42.42 -0.34
N ALA A 769 -20.32 -42.43 0.82
CA ALA A 769 -20.74 -43.23 1.95
C ALA A 769 -22.14 -42.83 2.45
N THR A 770 -22.42 -41.52 2.48
CA THR A 770 -23.74 -40.96 2.82
C THR A 770 -24.80 -41.38 1.76
N TYR A 771 -24.47 -41.38 0.48
CA TYR A 771 -25.38 -41.87 -0.58
C TYR A 771 -25.78 -43.31 -0.36
N LEU A 772 -24.81 -44.19 -0.11
CA LEU A 772 -25.08 -45.60 0.17
C LEU A 772 -25.93 -45.75 1.45
N LEU A 773 -25.63 -45.01 2.51
CA LEU A 773 -26.43 -45.04 3.74
C LEU A 773 -27.86 -44.57 3.49
N LEU A 774 -28.05 -43.46 2.80
CA LEU A 774 -29.37 -42.87 2.56
C LEU A 774 -30.18 -43.78 1.63
N TYR A 775 -29.58 -44.29 0.54
CA TYR A 775 -30.29 -45.09 -0.46
C TYR A 775 -30.65 -46.50 0.02
N PHE A 776 -29.78 -47.17 0.77
CA PHE A 776 -29.97 -48.55 1.18
C PHE A 776 -30.47 -48.78 2.61
N VAL A 777 -30.35 -47.75 3.49
CA VAL A 777 -30.71 -47.91 4.90
C VAL A 777 -31.79 -46.89 5.31
N ILE A 778 -31.55 -45.62 5.19
CA ILE A 778 -32.40 -44.58 5.83
C ILE A 778 -33.71 -44.38 5.07
N ALA A 779 -33.67 -44.18 3.76
CA ALA A 779 -34.88 -43.96 2.96
C ALA A 779 -35.76 -45.23 2.92
N PRO A 780 -35.22 -46.47 2.72
CA PRO A 780 -36.01 -47.69 2.88
C PRO A 780 -36.68 -47.82 4.23
N MET A 781 -35.99 -47.54 5.36
CA MET A 781 -36.60 -47.60 6.69
C MET A 781 -37.86 -46.74 6.81
N ALA A 782 -37.93 -45.59 6.16
CA ALA A 782 -39.07 -44.69 6.14
C ALA A 782 -40.11 -45.02 5.05
N CYS A 783 -39.76 -45.86 4.08
CA CYS A 783 -40.61 -46.29 2.94
C CYS A 783 -40.97 -47.79 2.95
N GLY A 784 -41.13 -48.37 4.15
CA GLY A 784 -41.60 -49.75 4.31
C GLY A 784 -40.57 -50.82 3.95
N GLY A 785 -39.29 -50.57 4.00
CA GLY A 785 -38.19 -51.50 3.73
C GLY A 785 -37.87 -51.68 2.22
N MET A 786 -38.50 -50.90 1.34
CA MET A 786 -38.34 -51.01 -0.11
C MET A 786 -37.31 -50.03 -0.66
N THR A 787 -36.47 -50.42 -1.59
CA THR A 787 -35.58 -49.51 -2.33
C THR A 787 -36.36 -48.74 -3.40
N PHE A 788 -35.79 -47.65 -3.93
CA PHE A 788 -36.43 -46.78 -4.92
C PHE A 788 -36.96 -47.55 -6.13
N ALA A 789 -36.17 -48.48 -6.65
CA ALA A 789 -36.57 -49.35 -7.79
C ALA A 789 -37.75 -50.31 -7.51
N GLN A 790 -38.04 -50.57 -6.24
CA GLN A 790 -39.15 -51.45 -5.82
C GLN A 790 -40.45 -50.69 -5.54
N LEU A 791 -40.37 -49.36 -5.45
CA LEU A 791 -41.51 -48.48 -5.18
C LEU A 791 -42.31 -48.23 -6.47
N THR A 792 -43.57 -48.62 -6.49
CA THR A 792 -44.49 -48.42 -7.60
C THR A 792 -45.37 -47.18 -7.42
N ASN A 793 -45.48 -46.67 -6.19
CA ASN A 793 -46.29 -45.49 -5.87
C ASN A 793 -45.45 -44.24 -6.04
N PRO A 794 -45.82 -43.26 -6.95
CA PRO A 794 -45.09 -42.03 -7.18
C PRO A 794 -44.88 -41.22 -5.91
N ALA A 795 -45.90 -41.11 -5.05
CA ALA A 795 -45.80 -40.33 -3.80
C ALA A 795 -44.78 -40.93 -2.81
N MET A 796 -44.55 -42.25 -2.85
CA MET A 796 -43.51 -42.90 -2.07
C MET A 796 -42.12 -42.71 -2.68
N GLN A 797 -42.03 -42.65 -4.01
CA GLN A 797 -40.79 -42.33 -4.72
C GLN A 797 -40.37 -40.88 -4.42
N ASP A 798 -41.29 -39.92 -4.47
CA ASP A 798 -41.04 -38.54 -4.11
C ASP A 798 -40.56 -38.39 -2.67
N LYS A 799 -41.21 -39.11 -1.74
CA LYS A 799 -40.80 -39.14 -0.33
C LYS A 799 -39.40 -39.74 -0.16
N PHE A 800 -39.07 -40.79 -0.90
CA PHE A 800 -37.73 -41.39 -0.89
C PHE A 800 -36.68 -40.43 -1.37
N ALA A 801 -36.92 -39.75 -2.49
CA ALA A 801 -36.03 -38.73 -3.05
C ALA A 801 -35.86 -37.56 -2.10
N ALA A 802 -36.94 -37.05 -1.47
CA ALA A 802 -36.87 -35.98 -0.50
C ALA A 802 -36.06 -36.33 0.74
N LEU A 803 -36.20 -37.56 1.27
CA LEU A 803 -35.38 -38.06 2.37
C LEU A 803 -33.89 -38.12 2.02
N PHE A 804 -33.57 -38.61 0.81
CA PHE A 804 -32.20 -38.66 0.31
C PHE A 804 -31.61 -37.28 0.17
N GLN A 805 -32.34 -36.39 -0.51
CA GLN A 805 -31.89 -35.00 -0.71
C GLN A 805 -31.70 -34.25 0.60
N THR A 806 -32.62 -34.40 1.57
CA THR A 806 -32.49 -33.76 2.91
C THR A 806 -31.31 -34.32 3.68
N GLY A 807 -31.07 -35.64 3.65
CA GLY A 807 -29.94 -36.24 4.34
C GLY A 807 -28.62 -35.72 3.78
N TRP A 808 -28.45 -35.72 2.48
CA TRP A 808 -27.22 -35.20 1.89
C TRP A 808 -27.05 -33.68 2.07
N PHE A 809 -28.11 -32.89 2.02
CA PHE A 809 -28.10 -31.47 2.32
C PHE A 809 -27.54 -31.17 3.72
N ILE A 810 -27.96 -31.93 4.75
CA ILE A 810 -27.45 -31.79 6.12
C ILE A 810 -25.99 -32.20 6.20
N GLU A 811 -25.64 -33.37 5.68
CA GLU A 811 -24.28 -33.92 5.73
C GLU A 811 -23.27 -32.98 5.03
N SER A 812 -23.61 -32.54 3.81
CA SER A 812 -22.78 -31.54 3.07
C SER A 812 -22.49 -30.30 3.88
N MET A 813 -23.45 -29.73 4.60
CA MET A 813 -23.22 -28.56 5.45
C MET A 813 -22.25 -28.87 6.59
N TRP A 814 -22.39 -30.03 7.23
CA TRP A 814 -21.47 -30.45 8.30
C TRP A 814 -20.04 -30.64 7.78
N THR A 815 -19.85 -31.34 6.70
CA THR A 815 -18.52 -31.63 6.13
C THR A 815 -17.87 -30.39 5.58
N GLN A 816 -18.58 -29.56 4.80
CA GLN A 816 -18.07 -28.32 4.25
C GLN A 816 -17.71 -27.29 5.34
N THR A 817 -18.49 -27.21 6.41
CA THR A 817 -18.23 -26.25 7.48
C THR A 817 -17.08 -26.71 8.39
N LEU A 818 -17.05 -28.01 8.71
CA LEU A 818 -15.99 -28.57 9.56
C LEU A 818 -14.62 -28.60 8.86
N VAL A 819 -14.58 -28.72 7.53
CA VAL A 819 -13.32 -28.67 6.79
C VAL A 819 -12.59 -27.33 6.98
N MET A 820 -13.34 -26.22 7.16
CA MET A 820 -12.72 -24.94 7.50
C MET A 820 -11.85 -25.05 8.76
N HIS A 821 -12.37 -25.69 9.81
CA HIS A 821 -11.62 -25.88 11.05
C HIS A 821 -10.45 -26.85 10.89
N MET A 822 -10.55 -27.83 9.99
CA MET A 822 -9.50 -28.83 9.74
C MET A 822 -8.32 -28.25 8.96
N ILE A 823 -8.60 -27.42 7.93
CA ILE A 823 -7.59 -26.93 6.98
C ILE A 823 -6.90 -25.65 7.45
N ARG A 824 -7.55 -24.84 8.31
CA ARG A 824 -7.04 -23.54 8.74
C ARG A 824 -5.69 -23.57 9.47
N THR A 825 -5.26 -24.70 9.97
CA THR A 825 -4.06 -24.89 10.80
C THR A 825 -3.30 -26.17 10.48
N LYS A 826 -1.97 -26.16 10.63
CA LYS A 826 -1.14 -27.38 10.60
C LYS A 826 -1.36 -28.25 11.84
N LYS A 827 -1.79 -27.67 12.96
CA LYS A 827 -2.02 -28.30 14.26
C LYS A 827 -3.32 -29.11 14.30
N LEU A 828 -3.56 -29.81 15.39
CA LEU A 828 -4.86 -30.45 15.63
C LEU A 828 -5.92 -29.38 15.91
N PRO A 829 -6.98 -29.32 15.08
CA PRO A 829 -8.05 -28.34 15.27
C PRO A 829 -8.78 -28.55 16.60
N PHE A 830 -9.40 -27.50 17.12
CA PHE A 830 -10.12 -27.43 18.39
C PHE A 830 -9.26 -27.67 19.65
N ILE A 831 -8.21 -28.48 19.59
CA ILE A 831 -7.35 -28.83 20.73
C ILE A 831 -6.10 -27.93 20.78
N GLN A 832 -5.28 -27.96 19.74
CA GLN A 832 -4.00 -27.22 19.69
C GLN A 832 -4.12 -25.85 19.04
N SER A 833 -5.06 -25.66 18.12
CA SER A 833 -5.33 -24.37 17.47
C SER A 833 -6.84 -24.18 17.37
N ARG A 834 -7.34 -23.13 18.03
CA ARG A 834 -8.77 -22.77 18.03
C ARG A 834 -9.04 -21.66 17.03
N ALA A 835 -10.15 -21.79 16.32
CA ALA A 835 -10.66 -20.72 15.49
C ALA A 835 -11.05 -19.51 16.35
N SER A 836 -11.12 -18.34 15.74
CA SER A 836 -11.66 -17.17 16.43
C SER A 836 -13.14 -17.35 16.77
N LEU A 837 -13.61 -16.64 17.79
CA LEU A 837 -15.00 -16.74 18.23
C LEU A 837 -16.03 -16.45 17.13
N PRO A 838 -15.84 -15.39 16.27
CA PRO A 838 -16.74 -15.17 15.14
C PRO A 838 -16.82 -16.34 14.15
N VAL A 839 -15.68 -16.94 13.81
CA VAL A 839 -15.65 -18.11 12.91
C VAL A 839 -16.39 -19.27 13.54
N MET A 840 -16.12 -19.55 14.81
CA MET A 840 -16.77 -20.66 15.53
C MET A 840 -18.28 -20.49 15.65
N LEU A 841 -18.74 -19.26 15.97
CA LEU A 841 -20.17 -18.97 16.11
C LEU A 841 -20.91 -19.07 14.78
N LEU A 842 -20.39 -18.47 13.69
CA LEU A 842 -21.07 -18.48 12.40
C LEU A 842 -21.08 -19.88 11.77
N THR A 843 -20.01 -20.65 11.90
CA THR A 843 -19.96 -22.03 11.40
C THR A 843 -20.90 -22.93 12.15
N MET A 844 -20.94 -22.86 13.48
CA MET A 844 -21.87 -23.67 14.29
C MET A 844 -23.32 -23.24 14.09
N LEU A 845 -23.58 -21.94 13.92
CA LEU A 845 -24.93 -21.45 13.60
C LEU A 845 -25.40 -21.97 12.24
N GLY A 846 -24.53 -21.96 11.21
CA GLY A 846 -24.83 -22.52 9.90
C GLY A 846 -25.21 -24.01 9.96
N ILE A 847 -24.42 -24.81 10.69
CA ILE A 847 -24.73 -26.22 10.96
C ILE A 847 -26.06 -26.37 11.65
N ALA A 848 -26.33 -25.62 12.71
CA ALA A 848 -27.56 -25.67 13.50
C ALA A 848 -28.80 -25.33 12.64
N VAL A 849 -28.71 -24.26 11.85
CA VAL A 849 -29.80 -23.82 10.96
C VAL A 849 -30.16 -24.93 9.98
N VAL A 850 -29.19 -25.49 9.26
CA VAL A 850 -29.43 -26.52 8.26
C VAL A 850 -29.95 -27.80 8.90
N THR A 851 -29.45 -28.19 10.07
CA THR A 851 -29.87 -29.40 10.79
C THR A 851 -31.31 -29.27 11.31
N LEU A 852 -31.73 -28.08 11.77
CA LEU A 852 -33.06 -27.85 12.32
C LEU A 852 -34.11 -27.55 11.24
N LEU A 853 -33.70 -27.04 10.08
CA LEU A 853 -34.61 -26.60 9.00
C LEU A 853 -35.65 -27.65 8.59
N PRO A 854 -35.31 -28.95 8.42
CA PRO A 854 -36.28 -30.00 8.07
C PRO A 854 -37.40 -30.26 9.11
N PHE A 855 -37.23 -29.76 10.32
CA PHE A 855 -38.18 -29.87 11.43
C PHE A 855 -39.03 -28.61 11.64
N THR A 856 -38.90 -27.62 10.76
CA THR A 856 -39.63 -26.34 10.82
C THR A 856 -40.76 -26.33 9.78
N PRO A 857 -41.74 -25.41 9.89
CA PRO A 857 -42.78 -25.23 8.89
C PRO A 857 -42.21 -24.83 7.50
N LEU A 858 -40.96 -24.36 7.41
CA LEU A 858 -40.28 -24.04 6.16
C LEU A 858 -39.83 -25.31 5.37
N ALA A 859 -39.86 -26.50 5.99
CA ALA A 859 -39.39 -27.72 5.34
C ALA A 859 -40.22 -28.09 4.10
N ALA A 860 -41.52 -28.02 4.19
CA ALA A 860 -42.42 -28.37 3.09
C ALA A 860 -42.25 -27.50 1.82
N PRO A 861 -42.21 -26.14 1.94
CA PRO A 861 -41.94 -25.27 0.80
C PRO A 861 -40.55 -25.46 0.17
N LEU A 862 -39.59 -25.94 0.95
CA LEU A 862 -38.23 -26.22 0.51
C LEU A 862 -38.05 -27.63 -0.06
N GLY A 863 -39.10 -28.48 -0.02
CA GLY A 863 -38.96 -29.89 -0.44
C GLY A 863 -38.12 -30.74 0.50
N LEU A 864 -37.95 -30.31 1.75
CA LEU A 864 -37.26 -31.03 2.80
C LEU A 864 -38.23 -31.85 3.64
N CYS A 865 -37.75 -32.96 4.20
CA CYS A 865 -38.55 -33.77 5.09
C CYS A 865 -37.77 -34.17 6.35
N ALA A 866 -38.50 -34.44 7.43
CA ALA A 866 -37.91 -34.85 8.68
C ALA A 866 -37.25 -36.24 8.55
N LEU A 867 -35.99 -36.31 9.00
CA LEU A 867 -35.18 -37.51 8.96
C LEU A 867 -35.39 -38.34 10.25
N PRO A 868 -35.31 -39.68 10.14
CA PRO A 868 -35.35 -40.55 11.33
C PRO A 868 -34.19 -40.21 12.30
N PRO A 869 -34.42 -40.23 13.62
CA PRO A 869 -33.36 -39.93 14.60
C PRO A 869 -32.09 -40.76 14.47
N VAL A 870 -32.21 -41.99 14.00
CA VAL A 870 -31.09 -42.90 13.73
C VAL A 870 -30.10 -42.32 12.72
N TYR A 871 -30.57 -41.51 11.78
CA TYR A 871 -29.70 -40.83 10.81
C TYR A 871 -28.62 -40.00 11.49
N PHE A 872 -28.96 -39.26 12.54
CA PHE A 872 -28.00 -38.40 13.23
C PHE A 872 -26.88 -39.16 13.93
N GLY A 873 -27.16 -40.42 14.36
CA GLY A 873 -26.12 -41.32 14.86
C GLY A 873 -25.10 -41.70 13.78
N TYR A 874 -25.60 -42.06 12.59
CA TYR A 874 -24.74 -42.34 11.43
C TYR A 874 -24.01 -41.09 10.93
N LEU A 875 -24.68 -39.91 10.89
CA LEU A 875 -24.08 -38.65 10.55
C LEU A 875 -22.88 -38.35 11.46
N ALA A 876 -23.03 -38.55 12.78
CA ALA A 876 -21.93 -38.33 13.72
C ALA A 876 -20.73 -39.26 13.43
N LEU A 877 -20.96 -40.49 13.05
CA LEU A 877 -19.90 -41.45 12.65
C LEU A 877 -19.20 -41.02 11.35
N ILE A 878 -19.99 -40.64 10.35
CA ILE A 878 -19.48 -40.14 9.03
C ILE A 878 -18.61 -38.89 9.25
N VAL A 879 -19.11 -37.92 10.00
CA VAL A 879 -18.38 -36.68 10.31
C VAL A 879 -17.09 -36.97 11.09
N LEU A 880 -17.12 -37.86 12.08
CA LEU A 880 -15.93 -38.25 12.82
C LEU A 880 -14.90 -38.92 11.91
N GLY A 881 -15.35 -39.87 11.05
CA GLY A 881 -14.51 -40.52 10.03
C GLY A 881 -13.88 -39.49 9.07
N TYR A 882 -14.67 -38.52 8.61
CA TYR A 882 -14.20 -37.42 7.78
C TYR A 882 -13.11 -36.60 8.48
N MET A 883 -13.33 -36.20 9.72
CA MET A 883 -12.35 -35.41 10.49
C MET A 883 -11.02 -36.18 10.64
N VAL A 884 -11.08 -37.48 10.91
CA VAL A 884 -9.89 -38.34 11.02
C VAL A 884 -9.15 -38.41 9.69
N LEU A 885 -9.85 -38.73 8.60
CA LEU A 885 -9.24 -38.87 7.26
C LEU A 885 -8.68 -37.51 6.78
N ALA A 886 -9.42 -36.43 6.93
CA ALA A 886 -8.96 -35.09 6.57
C ALA A 886 -7.68 -34.70 7.35
N THR A 887 -7.59 -35.07 8.65
CA THR A 887 -6.37 -34.86 9.44
C THR A 887 -5.20 -35.70 8.93
N LEU A 888 -5.45 -36.96 8.55
CA LEU A 888 -4.41 -37.83 8.01
C LEU A 888 -3.91 -37.32 6.65
N MET A 889 -4.83 -36.98 5.75
CA MET A 889 -4.48 -36.44 4.42
C MET A 889 -3.76 -35.08 4.52
N LYS A 890 -4.14 -34.22 5.46
CA LYS A 890 -3.42 -33.00 5.80
C LYS A 890 -1.99 -33.28 6.23
N LYS A 891 -1.76 -34.25 7.13
CA LYS A 891 -0.40 -34.64 7.57
C LYS A 891 0.44 -35.16 6.40
N LEU A 892 -0.15 -35.97 5.53
CA LEU A 892 0.53 -36.50 4.34
C LEU A 892 0.86 -35.37 3.35
N TYR A 893 -0.05 -34.44 3.13
CA TYR A 893 0.18 -33.27 2.29
C TYR A 893 1.36 -32.44 2.82
N ILE A 894 1.36 -32.12 4.13
CA ILE A 894 2.44 -31.36 4.77
C ILE A 894 3.77 -32.09 4.67
N ARG A 895 3.77 -33.44 4.84
CA ARG A 895 5.01 -34.24 4.71
C ARG A 895 5.57 -34.23 3.29
N LYS A 896 4.72 -34.16 2.27
CA LYS A 896 5.11 -34.17 0.86
C LYS A 896 5.52 -32.79 0.34
N TYR A 897 4.79 -31.75 0.72
CA TYR A 897 4.96 -30.40 0.17
C TYR A 897 5.54 -29.39 1.17
N HIS A 898 5.75 -29.78 2.44
CA HIS A 898 6.27 -28.97 3.54
C HIS A 898 5.45 -27.72 3.89
N GLU A 899 4.29 -27.53 3.26
CA GLU A 899 3.34 -26.44 3.46
C GLU A 899 1.90 -26.94 3.59
N LEU A 900 1.02 -26.10 4.16
CA LEU A 900 -0.43 -26.31 4.14
C LEU A 900 -1.14 -25.11 3.53
N LEU A 901 -0.80 -23.89 4.02
CA LEU A 901 -1.40 -22.61 3.61
C LEU A 901 -0.40 -21.78 2.84
#